data_c7bac38a5f3a1ae13180f69e25795b7b
#
_entry.id   c7bac38a5f3a1ae13180f69e25795b7b
#
_cell.length_a   1.000
_cell.length_b   1.000
_cell.length_c   1.000
_cell.angle_alpha   90.00
_cell.angle_beta   90.00
_cell.angle_gamma   90.00
#
_symmetry.space_group_name_H-M   'P 1'
#
loop_
_entity.id
_entity.type
_entity.pdbx_description
1 polymer ?
#
loop_
_entity_poly.entity_id
_entity_poly.type
_entity_poly.pdbx_seq_one_letter_code
_entity_poly.pdbx_strand_id
1 'polypeptide(L)'
;MILKYFNLDVTLKKLKKSISYKGEKLSIYDIIKLSKKHGVLAEGYKNVDINSLKFPCIIHVVKNGKQHFITLFGRNKNGFLQADPSFLGESYISYRDLKEKYTGIAIFFRKNNNNIMSDFFRNKVLILKSLLLFSFITLLNILCSFSIPFLINLRINGKNLSLILTISLFFFTLQIIKDLMNYFKNKYLVKLQLLVDKSVTKPTINKIINLPHEFYHYNSSGELITRINDLSYIKEGIYVFLDIIVINIMFLMVALFILLFQNTVIFLFSILFILIVFFLNKRFVKNNLNNIYEFQCLNESLYAKLSGTFKVILTIKNLSKENYFAKKINETHDNLILKYKDFMKKQEKFELLSSFIVTISSFFIISVLLVQNIKMVNILILFSLFQTIIDSSTQISKQMPLYQDLKAAYLRINEIYQKKEIERTNENININKISVKNLNFSYGNNVILKGINLNICRGDWVFIKGITGSGKSTLFKIITKQIETDYNSIFINETNLKDIKEEVIRNSIMYVDQKLNLFNASIKENIFMDDSFDLKPIETALVDEMLVLNKIDYDYKIDNMNSNLSGGQISKIIIAQALNSKRNFIIFDETTSNLDVNTERRIYNNIKNKYKDKTIIVIAHRKSNINFFNKVFEVNDGKIVNLKGGELL
;
A
#
# COMPACT_ATOMS: atom_id res chain seq x y z
N MET A 1 25.21 -5.25 7.92
CA MET A 1 26.05 -4.06 7.64
C MET A 1 25.25 -3.01 6.86
N ILE A 2 24.83 -3.22 5.62
CA ILE A 2 24.03 -2.24 4.83
C ILE A 2 22.77 -1.75 5.57
N LEU A 3 21.98 -2.64 6.19
CA LEU A 3 20.78 -2.23 6.93
C LEU A 3 21.11 -1.35 8.15
N LYS A 4 22.21 -1.63 8.84
CA LYS A 4 22.72 -0.76 9.93
C LYS A 4 23.17 0.61 9.41
N TYR A 5 23.82 0.66 8.24
CA TYR A 5 24.19 1.93 7.60
C TYR A 5 22.99 2.85 7.35
N PHE A 6 21.82 2.26 7.04
CA PHE A 6 20.57 3.01 6.88
C PHE A 6 19.76 3.19 8.18
N ASN A 7 20.37 2.93 9.35
CA ASN A 7 19.73 3.00 10.68
C ASN A 7 18.51 2.07 10.83
N LEU A 8 18.60 0.88 10.22
CA LEU A 8 17.57 -0.16 10.34
C LEU A 8 18.09 -1.26 11.28
N ASP A 9 17.48 -1.37 12.45
CA ASP A 9 17.88 -2.31 13.51
C ASP A 9 17.30 -3.70 13.24
N VAL A 10 18.00 -4.48 12.40
CA VAL A 10 17.60 -5.84 12.04
C VAL A 10 18.66 -6.83 12.50
N THR A 11 18.29 -7.73 13.40
CA THR A 11 19.20 -8.76 13.92
C THR A 11 19.46 -9.86 12.88
N LEU A 12 20.65 -10.46 12.90
CA LEU A 12 21.02 -11.60 12.05
C LEU A 12 20.05 -12.77 12.15
N LYS A 13 19.49 -13.01 13.35
CA LYS A 13 18.45 -14.03 13.60
C LYS A 13 17.18 -13.76 12.81
N LYS A 14 16.77 -12.49 12.69
CA LYS A 14 15.60 -12.04 11.93
C LYS A 14 15.84 -12.15 10.42
N LEU A 15 17.05 -11.83 9.95
CA LEU A 15 17.45 -11.99 8.54
C LEU A 15 17.46 -13.47 8.12
N LYS A 16 18.04 -14.36 8.92
CA LYS A 16 18.05 -15.81 8.66
C LYS A 16 16.65 -16.40 8.62
N LYS A 17 15.73 -15.94 9.46
CA LYS A 17 14.32 -16.38 9.50
C LYS A 17 13.49 -15.85 8.33
N SER A 18 13.89 -14.73 7.73
CA SER A 18 13.17 -14.10 6.61
C SER A 18 13.50 -14.71 5.23
N ILE A 19 14.57 -15.49 5.16
CA ILE A 19 14.86 -16.41 4.06
C ILE A 19 14.71 -17.81 4.67
N SER A 20 14.08 -18.73 3.94
CA SER A 20 14.12 -20.16 4.31
C SER A 20 15.55 -20.69 4.10
N TYR A 21 16.49 -20.20 4.93
CA TYR A 21 17.92 -20.47 4.80
C TYR A 21 18.19 -21.95 5.10
N LYS A 22 18.45 -22.71 4.07
CA LYS A 22 18.79 -24.15 4.16
C LYS A 22 20.30 -24.41 4.17
N GLY A 23 21.13 -23.42 4.54
CA GLY A 23 22.60 -23.59 4.60
C GLY A 23 23.35 -23.36 3.27
N GLU A 24 22.65 -23.00 2.20
CA GLU A 24 23.23 -22.74 0.88
C GLU A 24 23.79 -21.31 0.77
N LYS A 25 24.73 -21.09 -0.20
CA LYS A 25 25.30 -19.76 -0.46
C LYS A 25 24.19 -18.83 -0.98
N LEU A 26 24.10 -17.60 -0.39
CA LEU A 26 23.17 -16.58 -0.81
C LEU A 26 23.52 -16.07 -2.22
N SER A 27 22.53 -16.05 -3.11
CA SER A 27 22.66 -15.43 -4.42
C SER A 27 22.49 -13.91 -4.37
N ILE A 28 22.90 -13.20 -5.43
CA ILE A 28 22.65 -11.75 -5.60
C ILE A 28 21.15 -11.46 -5.50
N TYR A 29 20.32 -12.33 -6.08
CA TYR A 29 18.86 -12.22 -6.02
C TYR A 29 18.35 -12.28 -4.58
N ASP A 30 18.89 -13.17 -3.75
CA ASP A 30 18.50 -13.29 -2.34
C ASP A 30 18.87 -12.03 -1.54
N ILE A 31 20.04 -11.45 -1.82
CA ILE A 31 20.49 -10.19 -1.19
C ILE A 31 19.56 -9.05 -1.57
N ILE A 32 19.18 -8.93 -2.84
CA ILE A 32 18.23 -7.91 -3.34
C ILE A 32 16.86 -8.10 -2.71
N LYS A 33 16.34 -9.33 -2.68
CA LYS A 33 15.04 -9.68 -2.11
C LYS A 33 14.97 -9.37 -0.60
N LEU A 34 16.03 -9.71 0.13
CA LEU A 34 16.15 -9.38 1.55
C LEU A 34 16.19 -7.89 1.82
N SER A 35 16.99 -7.16 1.06
CA SER A 35 17.11 -5.72 1.23
C SER A 35 15.78 -5.02 1.00
N LYS A 36 15.05 -5.41 -0.05
CA LYS A 36 13.70 -4.92 -0.34
C LYS A 36 12.72 -5.21 0.79
N LYS A 37 12.77 -6.43 1.38
CA LYS A 37 11.90 -6.82 2.50
C LYS A 37 12.11 -5.95 3.75
N HIS A 38 13.29 -5.35 3.88
CA HIS A 38 13.64 -4.47 5.01
C HIS A 38 13.67 -2.98 4.65
N GLY A 39 13.00 -2.56 3.55
CA GLY A 39 12.81 -1.14 3.20
C GLY A 39 14.04 -0.47 2.55
N VAL A 40 14.97 -1.26 2.02
CA VAL A 40 16.11 -0.77 1.25
C VAL A 40 16.00 -1.25 -0.18
N LEU A 41 15.91 -0.31 -1.12
CA LEU A 41 15.98 -0.63 -2.55
C LEU A 41 17.39 -1.10 -2.88
N ALA A 42 17.49 -2.23 -3.55
CA ALA A 42 18.75 -2.81 -3.99
C ALA A 42 18.65 -3.18 -5.47
N GLU A 43 19.64 -2.78 -6.25
CA GLU A 43 19.72 -3.05 -7.69
C GLU A 43 21.11 -3.61 -8.03
N GLY A 44 21.14 -4.74 -8.74
CA GLY A 44 22.36 -5.41 -9.16
C GLY A 44 22.74 -5.05 -10.59
N TYR A 45 23.99 -4.71 -10.81
CA TYR A 45 24.56 -4.34 -12.11
C TYR A 45 25.77 -5.20 -12.46
N LYS A 46 25.96 -5.48 -13.75
CA LYS A 46 27.17 -6.12 -14.30
C LYS A 46 27.99 -5.10 -15.08
N ASN A 47 29.29 -5.36 -15.20
CA ASN A 47 30.26 -4.52 -15.94
C ASN A 47 30.31 -3.07 -15.43
N VAL A 48 30.23 -2.89 -14.11
CA VAL A 48 30.33 -1.57 -13.46
C VAL A 48 31.80 -1.22 -13.26
N ASP A 49 32.23 -0.07 -13.74
CA ASP A 49 33.56 0.45 -13.48
C ASP A 49 33.72 0.85 -12.01
N ILE A 50 34.91 0.63 -11.44
CA ILE A 50 35.27 0.99 -10.06
C ILE A 50 35.05 2.49 -9.80
N ASN A 51 35.30 3.34 -10.79
CA ASN A 51 35.12 4.78 -10.65
C ASN A 51 33.68 5.22 -10.58
N SER A 52 32.76 4.39 -11.09
CA SER A 52 31.31 4.66 -11.10
C SER A 52 30.55 4.06 -9.91
N LEU A 53 31.26 3.47 -8.93
CA LEU A 53 30.64 2.87 -7.74
C LEU A 53 29.94 3.93 -6.88
N LYS A 54 28.66 3.69 -6.58
CA LYS A 54 27.82 4.50 -5.67
C LYS A 54 27.73 3.81 -4.30
N PHE A 55 27.91 4.56 -3.22
CA PHE A 55 27.96 4.02 -1.85
C PHE A 55 26.65 4.28 -1.09
N PRO A 56 26.27 3.36 -0.16
CA PRO A 56 26.90 2.07 0.10
C PRO A 56 26.57 1.04 -0.98
N CYS A 57 27.52 0.13 -1.26
CA CYS A 57 27.32 -0.95 -2.21
C CYS A 57 27.91 -2.28 -1.73
N ILE A 58 27.39 -3.38 -2.25
CA ILE A 58 28.04 -4.71 -2.14
C ILE A 58 28.64 -5.01 -3.51
N ILE A 59 29.90 -5.41 -3.52
CA ILE A 59 30.61 -5.80 -4.72
C ILE A 59 31.05 -7.26 -4.65
N HIS A 60 31.14 -7.89 -5.83
CA HIS A 60 31.64 -9.24 -5.96
C HIS A 60 33.12 -9.20 -6.27
N VAL A 61 33.91 -9.95 -5.51
CA VAL A 61 35.35 -10.05 -5.64
C VAL A 61 35.82 -11.50 -5.68
N VAL A 62 36.95 -11.75 -6.29
CA VAL A 62 37.66 -13.05 -6.26
C VAL A 62 38.86 -12.93 -5.38
N LYS A 63 38.95 -13.74 -4.32
CA LYS A 63 40.07 -13.78 -3.39
C LYS A 63 40.56 -15.21 -3.24
N ASN A 64 41.85 -15.46 -3.59
CA ASN A 64 42.45 -16.79 -3.58
C ASN A 64 41.62 -17.85 -4.32
N GLY A 65 41.10 -17.53 -5.53
CA GLY A 65 40.26 -18.41 -6.35
C GLY A 65 38.85 -18.62 -5.84
N LYS A 66 38.44 -18.03 -4.71
CA LYS A 66 37.08 -18.13 -4.15
C LYS A 66 36.30 -16.84 -4.39
N GLN A 67 35.05 -17.02 -4.82
CA GLN A 67 34.10 -15.93 -5.01
C GLN A 67 33.59 -15.42 -3.65
N HIS A 68 33.58 -14.10 -3.46
CA HIS A 68 33.23 -13.47 -2.20
C HIS A 68 32.51 -12.14 -2.41
N PHE A 69 31.67 -11.74 -1.45
CA PHE A 69 31.01 -10.44 -1.45
C PHE A 69 31.54 -9.56 -0.33
N ILE A 70 31.95 -8.35 -0.66
CA ILE A 70 32.35 -7.34 0.32
C ILE A 70 31.46 -6.10 0.22
N THR A 71 31.30 -5.40 1.35
CA THR A 71 30.51 -4.16 1.42
C THR A 71 31.44 -2.97 1.38
N LEU A 72 31.18 -1.99 0.51
CA LEU A 72 31.86 -0.71 0.47
C LEU A 72 30.97 0.40 0.98
N PHE A 73 31.44 1.24 1.88
CA PHE A 73 30.71 2.34 2.49
C PHE A 73 31.09 3.73 1.97
N GLY A 74 32.26 3.87 1.39
CA GLY A 74 32.71 5.16 0.89
C GLY A 74 34.13 5.06 0.28
N ARG A 75 34.56 6.18 -0.32
CA ARG A 75 35.92 6.36 -0.90
C ARG A 75 36.58 7.58 -0.27
N ASN A 76 37.84 7.46 0.08
CA ASN A 76 38.67 8.58 0.52
C ASN A 76 40.06 8.55 -0.20
N LYS A 77 40.98 9.43 0.20
CA LYS A 77 42.34 9.50 -0.39
C LYS A 77 43.16 8.20 -0.21
N ASN A 78 42.84 7.39 0.80
CA ASN A 78 43.54 6.15 1.14
C ASN A 78 42.94 4.89 0.50
N GLY A 79 41.84 5.00 -0.26
CA GLY A 79 41.17 3.88 -0.87
C GLY A 79 39.68 3.79 -0.52
N PHE A 80 39.14 2.58 -0.50
CA PHE A 80 37.71 2.32 -0.22
C PHE A 80 37.55 1.76 1.20
N LEU A 81 36.59 2.32 1.95
CA LEU A 81 36.21 1.79 3.24
C LEU A 81 35.38 0.53 3.03
N GLN A 82 35.92 -0.62 3.41
CA GLN A 82 35.28 -1.92 3.22
C GLN A 82 34.90 -2.59 4.55
N ALA A 83 33.87 -3.43 4.52
CA ALA A 83 33.63 -4.44 5.52
C ALA A 83 33.54 -5.81 4.83
N ASP A 84 34.50 -6.64 5.12
CA ASP A 84 34.59 -8.02 4.63
C ASP A 84 34.09 -8.96 5.73
N PRO A 85 33.07 -9.83 5.46
CA PRO A 85 32.57 -10.79 6.45
C PRO A 85 33.63 -11.75 7.00
N SER A 86 34.76 -11.92 6.32
CA SER A 86 35.87 -12.74 6.79
C SER A 86 36.79 -12.07 7.84
N PHE A 87 36.59 -10.76 8.09
CA PHE A 87 37.34 -10.00 9.10
C PHE A 87 36.40 -9.28 10.06
N LEU A 88 36.73 -9.26 11.34
CA LEU A 88 36.00 -8.50 12.33
C LEU A 88 36.39 -7.02 12.24
N GLY A 89 35.57 -6.19 11.61
CA GLY A 89 35.74 -4.73 11.55
C GLY A 89 35.72 -4.13 10.15
N GLU A 90 35.80 -2.80 10.11
CA GLU A 90 35.94 -2.01 8.89
C GLU A 90 37.44 -1.79 8.61
N SER A 91 37.85 -1.89 7.35
CA SER A 91 39.22 -1.71 6.90
C SER A 91 39.24 -0.93 5.59
N TYR A 92 40.41 -0.39 5.25
CA TYR A 92 40.63 0.28 3.96
C TYR A 92 41.27 -0.69 2.98
N ILE A 93 40.76 -0.73 1.75
CA ILE A 93 41.36 -1.44 0.62
C ILE A 93 41.85 -0.41 -0.41
N SER A 94 43.11 -0.59 -0.89
CA SER A 94 43.64 0.31 -1.91
C SER A 94 42.89 0.18 -3.25
N TYR A 95 42.93 1.22 -4.07
CA TYR A 95 42.36 1.17 -5.42
C TYR A 95 42.98 0.04 -6.26
N ARG A 96 44.28 -0.18 -6.14
CA ARG A 96 45.04 -1.18 -6.90
C ARG A 96 44.60 -2.60 -6.53
N ASP A 97 44.54 -2.89 -5.23
CA ASP A 97 44.12 -4.20 -4.72
C ASP A 97 42.65 -4.52 -5.03
N LEU A 98 41.79 -3.49 -5.01
CA LEU A 98 40.41 -3.66 -5.36
C LEU A 98 40.23 -3.95 -6.85
N LYS A 99 40.97 -3.26 -7.72
CA LYS A 99 40.94 -3.43 -9.18
C LYS A 99 41.32 -4.84 -9.62
N GLU A 100 42.31 -5.45 -8.95
CA GLU A 100 42.74 -6.81 -9.22
C GLU A 100 41.71 -7.89 -8.84
N LYS A 101 40.87 -7.62 -7.82
CA LYS A 101 39.95 -8.59 -7.24
C LYS A 101 38.51 -8.40 -7.70
N TYR A 102 38.15 -7.22 -8.19
CA TYR A 102 36.79 -6.85 -8.56
C TYR A 102 36.36 -7.47 -9.88
N THR A 103 35.18 -8.08 -9.91
CA THR A 103 34.65 -8.79 -11.09
C THR A 103 33.71 -7.98 -11.97
N GLY A 104 33.51 -6.69 -11.66
CA GLY A 104 32.60 -5.85 -12.38
C GLY A 104 31.11 -5.97 -11.92
N ILE A 105 30.83 -6.75 -10.88
CA ILE A 105 29.46 -6.92 -10.37
C ILE A 105 29.27 -6.12 -9.09
N ALA A 106 28.28 -5.22 -9.08
CA ALA A 106 27.95 -4.39 -7.93
C ALA A 106 26.45 -4.37 -7.63
N ILE A 107 26.09 -4.31 -6.35
CA ILE A 107 24.72 -4.10 -5.89
C ILE A 107 24.70 -2.74 -5.18
N PHE A 108 23.92 -1.81 -5.74
CA PHE A 108 23.74 -0.48 -5.13
C PHE A 108 22.52 -0.48 -4.23
N PHE A 109 22.63 0.26 -3.13
CA PHE A 109 21.56 0.35 -2.13
C PHE A 109 21.11 1.80 -1.97
N ARG A 110 19.81 1.99 -1.92
CA ARG A 110 19.19 3.29 -1.69
C ARG A 110 18.11 3.14 -0.63
N LYS A 111 18.09 4.05 0.36
CA LYS A 111 16.99 4.09 1.31
C LYS A 111 15.71 4.44 0.56
N ASN A 112 14.66 3.66 0.75
CA ASN A 112 13.36 4.01 0.19
C ASN A 112 12.79 5.18 1.01
N ASN A 113 12.99 6.39 0.51
CA ASN A 113 12.52 7.61 1.16
C ASN A 113 11.03 7.91 0.89
N ASN A 114 10.29 7.01 0.27
CA ASN A 114 8.85 7.13 0.09
C ASN A 114 8.13 6.91 1.43
N ASN A 115 8.38 7.78 2.41
CA ASN A 115 7.62 7.81 3.64
C ASN A 115 6.25 8.43 3.34
N ILE A 116 5.19 7.67 3.61
CA ILE A 116 3.77 8.08 3.52
C ILE A 116 3.52 9.43 4.20
N MET A 117 4.31 9.75 5.22
CA MET A 117 4.17 10.97 6.01
C MET A 117 5.12 12.12 5.63
N SER A 118 5.96 11.97 4.60
CA SER A 118 6.93 13.02 4.25
C SER A 118 6.26 14.36 3.93
N ASP A 119 5.13 14.33 3.23
CA ASP A 119 4.39 15.53 2.84
C ASP A 119 3.64 16.18 4.01
N PHE A 120 3.21 15.40 5.01
CA PHE A 120 2.63 15.94 6.24
C PHE A 120 3.67 16.74 7.03
N PHE A 121 4.87 16.18 7.22
CA PHE A 121 5.96 16.89 7.94
C PHE A 121 6.54 18.07 7.16
N ARG A 122 6.21 18.22 5.89
CA ARG A 122 6.60 19.38 5.08
C ARG A 122 5.90 20.67 5.53
N ASN A 123 4.72 20.58 6.13
CA ASN A 123 3.95 21.71 6.66
C ASN A 123 4.38 22.13 8.08
N LYS A 124 5.70 22.37 8.28
CA LYS A 124 6.30 22.70 9.59
C LYS A 124 5.63 23.87 10.31
N VAL A 125 5.24 24.92 9.57
CA VAL A 125 4.60 26.12 10.13
C VAL A 125 3.26 25.79 10.78
N LEU A 126 2.49 24.90 10.17
CA LEU A 126 1.17 24.51 10.66
C LEU A 126 1.28 23.66 11.93
N ILE A 127 2.25 22.74 11.95
CA ILE A 127 2.57 21.91 13.13
C ILE A 127 3.07 22.81 14.27
N LEU A 128 3.95 23.77 13.99
CA LEU A 128 4.45 24.70 15.01
C LEU A 128 3.32 25.55 15.63
N LYS A 129 2.41 26.07 14.80
CA LYS A 129 1.24 26.81 15.27
C LYS A 129 0.34 25.96 16.17
N SER A 130 0.15 24.68 15.84
CA SER A 130 -0.63 23.77 16.70
C SER A 130 0.05 23.53 18.04
N LEU A 131 1.38 23.32 18.05
CA LEU A 131 2.14 23.12 19.28
C LEU A 131 2.08 24.37 20.20
N LEU A 132 2.18 25.60 19.66
CA LEU A 132 2.04 26.84 20.43
C LEU A 132 0.63 26.95 21.03
N LEU A 133 -0.41 26.65 20.26
CA LEU A 133 -1.79 26.69 20.75
C LEU A 133 -2.02 25.65 21.85
N PHE A 134 -1.46 24.44 21.69
CA PHE A 134 -1.54 23.38 22.69
C PHE A 134 -0.79 23.78 23.99
N SER A 135 0.41 24.38 23.87
CA SER A 135 1.16 24.82 25.04
C SER A 135 0.38 25.92 25.84
N PHE A 136 -0.31 26.82 25.16
CA PHE A 136 -1.15 27.82 25.81
C PHE A 136 -2.34 27.18 26.54
N ILE A 137 -3.02 26.20 25.90
CA ILE A 137 -4.14 25.47 26.52
C ILE A 137 -3.66 24.67 27.73
N THR A 138 -2.49 24.04 27.67
CA THR A 138 -1.94 23.29 28.82
C THR A 138 -1.69 24.22 30.00
N LEU A 139 -1.16 25.43 29.76
CA LEU A 139 -0.92 26.41 30.78
C LEU A 139 -2.24 26.86 31.42
N LEU A 140 -3.27 27.18 30.63
CA LEU A 140 -4.60 27.51 31.14
C LEU A 140 -5.22 26.37 31.98
N ASN A 141 -5.10 25.13 31.53
CA ASN A 141 -5.61 24.02 32.28
C ASN A 141 -4.96 23.84 33.65
N ILE A 142 -3.63 24.04 33.73
CA ILE A 142 -2.91 23.93 34.98
C ILE A 142 -3.33 25.10 35.91
N LEU A 143 -3.44 26.34 35.38
CA LEU A 143 -3.95 27.46 36.17
C LEU A 143 -5.35 27.21 36.72
N CYS A 144 -6.25 26.67 35.91
CA CYS A 144 -7.60 26.31 36.34
C CYS A 144 -7.61 25.18 37.40
N SER A 145 -6.66 24.25 37.37
CA SER A 145 -6.58 23.16 38.37
C SER A 145 -6.23 23.69 39.78
N PHE A 146 -5.55 24.84 39.88
CA PHE A 146 -5.27 25.50 41.15
C PHE A 146 -6.44 26.29 41.74
N SER A 147 -7.52 26.47 40.99
CA SER A 147 -8.65 27.33 41.42
C SER A 147 -9.24 26.92 42.77
N ILE A 148 -9.59 25.62 42.92
CA ILE A 148 -10.23 25.10 44.13
C ILE A 148 -9.30 25.17 45.35
N PRO A 149 -8.05 24.65 45.30
CA PRO A 149 -7.12 24.78 46.43
C PRO A 149 -6.87 26.23 46.83
N PHE A 150 -6.78 27.14 45.86
CA PHE A 150 -6.53 28.55 46.14
C PHE A 150 -7.72 29.24 46.82
N LEU A 151 -8.95 28.97 46.37
CA LEU A 151 -10.17 29.52 46.99
C LEU A 151 -10.36 28.98 48.43
N ILE A 152 -10.07 27.68 48.65
CA ILE A 152 -10.09 27.08 49.98
C ILE A 152 -9.05 27.78 50.92
N ASN A 153 -7.85 28.07 50.39
CA ASN A 153 -6.81 28.77 51.15
C ASN A 153 -7.27 30.15 51.61
N LEU A 154 -7.91 30.92 50.71
CA LEU A 154 -8.44 32.24 51.07
C LEU A 154 -9.49 32.16 52.16
N ARG A 155 -10.35 31.16 52.16
CA ARG A 155 -11.37 30.96 53.19
C ARG A 155 -10.77 30.56 54.53
N ILE A 156 -9.81 29.65 54.54
CA ILE A 156 -9.11 29.20 55.78
C ILE A 156 -8.35 30.39 56.41
N ASN A 157 -7.76 31.27 55.61
CA ASN A 157 -7.03 32.44 56.08
C ASN A 157 -7.94 33.60 56.46
N GLY A 158 -9.26 33.43 56.55
CA GLY A 158 -10.21 34.42 57.05
C GLY A 158 -10.37 35.64 56.14
N LYS A 159 -10.07 35.54 54.84
CA LYS A 159 -10.21 36.65 53.87
C LYS A 159 -11.69 37.02 53.63
N ASN A 160 -11.93 38.30 53.33
CA ASN A 160 -13.28 38.82 53.11
C ASN A 160 -14.02 38.07 51.99
N LEU A 161 -15.32 37.88 52.17
CA LEU A 161 -16.18 37.16 51.23
C LEU A 161 -16.18 37.83 49.85
N SER A 162 -16.16 39.17 49.78
CA SER A 162 -16.07 39.92 48.54
C SER A 162 -14.83 39.59 47.71
N LEU A 163 -13.68 39.42 48.39
CA LEU A 163 -12.42 39.07 47.73
C LEU A 163 -12.45 37.60 47.21
N ILE A 164 -13.07 36.68 47.95
CA ILE A 164 -13.26 35.29 47.52
C ILE A 164 -14.15 35.26 46.28
N LEU A 165 -15.24 36.03 46.25
CA LEU A 165 -16.15 36.12 45.11
C LEU A 165 -15.49 36.70 43.87
N THR A 166 -14.69 37.80 44.02
CA THR A 166 -13.98 38.38 42.87
C THR A 166 -12.95 37.44 42.28
N ILE A 167 -12.23 36.69 43.10
CA ILE A 167 -11.27 35.68 42.62
C ILE A 167 -11.97 34.46 42.00
N SER A 168 -13.11 34.04 42.57
CA SER A 168 -13.90 32.98 41.95
C SER A 168 -14.42 33.38 40.56
N LEU A 169 -14.86 34.64 40.39
CA LEU A 169 -15.25 35.18 39.10
C LEU A 169 -14.08 35.19 38.10
N PHE A 170 -12.88 35.55 38.57
CA PHE A 170 -11.67 35.50 37.74
C PHE A 170 -11.37 34.08 37.27
N PHE A 171 -11.43 33.09 38.12
CA PHE A 171 -11.23 31.68 37.66
C PHE A 171 -12.35 31.21 36.75
N PHE A 172 -13.58 31.65 36.97
CA PHE A 172 -14.70 31.38 36.07
C PHE A 172 -14.46 31.94 34.66
N THR A 173 -13.98 33.21 34.57
CA THR A 173 -13.62 33.79 33.26
C THR A 173 -12.46 33.05 32.60
N LEU A 174 -11.44 32.61 33.35
CA LEU A 174 -10.38 31.78 32.84
C LEU A 174 -10.89 30.43 32.28
N GLN A 175 -11.88 29.82 32.95
CA GLN A 175 -12.51 28.59 32.49
C GLN A 175 -13.25 28.80 31.17
N ILE A 176 -14.00 29.91 31.02
CA ILE A 176 -14.65 30.24 29.75
C ILE A 176 -13.61 30.43 28.64
N ILE A 177 -12.54 31.18 28.91
CA ILE A 177 -11.44 31.37 27.94
C ILE A 177 -10.85 30.02 27.52
N LYS A 178 -10.61 29.11 28.46
CA LYS A 178 -10.10 27.78 28.20
C LYS A 178 -11.04 27.00 27.26
N ASP A 179 -12.36 27.04 27.50
CA ASP A 179 -13.35 26.34 26.70
C ASP A 179 -13.45 26.91 25.27
N LEU A 180 -13.36 28.24 25.13
CA LEU A 180 -13.24 28.87 23.82
C LEU A 180 -11.97 28.47 23.09
N MET A 181 -10.84 28.42 23.78
CA MET A 181 -9.58 27.97 23.19
C MET A 181 -9.62 26.49 22.77
N ASN A 182 -10.29 25.62 23.53
CA ASN A 182 -10.54 24.24 23.15
C ASN A 182 -11.38 24.12 21.87
N TYR A 183 -12.39 25.01 21.71
CA TYR A 183 -13.15 25.07 20.44
C TYR A 183 -12.24 25.40 19.25
N PHE A 184 -11.40 26.45 19.37
CA PHE A 184 -10.45 26.82 18.32
C PHE A 184 -9.43 25.70 18.06
N LYS A 185 -8.95 25.02 19.10
CA LYS A 185 -8.08 23.83 18.99
C LYS A 185 -8.74 22.77 18.13
N ASN A 186 -9.98 22.39 18.44
CA ASN A 186 -10.70 21.35 17.70
C ASN A 186 -10.91 21.73 16.24
N LYS A 187 -11.29 22.98 15.96
CA LYS A 187 -11.41 23.51 14.59
C LYS A 187 -10.07 23.44 13.83
N TYR A 188 -8.96 23.68 14.51
CA TYR A 188 -7.62 23.60 13.93
C TYR A 188 -7.18 22.16 13.68
N LEU A 189 -7.49 21.24 14.59
CA LEU A 189 -7.23 19.80 14.43
C LEU A 189 -7.99 19.21 13.25
N VAL A 190 -9.26 19.56 13.06
CA VAL A 190 -10.02 19.16 11.86
C VAL A 190 -9.33 19.63 10.58
N LYS A 191 -8.82 20.86 10.55
CA LYS A 191 -8.06 21.38 9.40
C LYS A 191 -6.79 20.57 9.13
N LEU A 192 -6.07 20.19 10.18
CA LEU A 192 -4.90 19.31 10.09
C LEU A 192 -5.28 17.92 9.54
N GLN A 193 -6.37 17.35 10.03
CA GLN A 193 -6.88 16.06 9.59
C GLN A 193 -7.22 16.05 8.07
N LEU A 194 -7.85 17.13 7.57
CA LEU A 194 -8.14 17.29 6.15
C LEU A 194 -6.85 17.40 5.29
N LEU A 195 -5.80 18.02 5.82
CA LEU A 195 -4.51 18.09 5.13
C LEU A 195 -3.83 16.72 5.09
N VAL A 196 -3.90 15.96 6.18
CA VAL A 196 -3.41 14.57 6.21
C VAL A 196 -4.16 13.73 5.20
N ASP A 197 -5.48 13.87 5.11
CA ASP A 197 -6.30 13.15 4.14
C ASP A 197 -5.83 13.43 2.70
N LYS A 198 -5.62 14.68 2.33
CA LYS A 198 -5.11 15.04 1.00
C LYS A 198 -3.70 14.48 0.75
N SER A 199 -2.81 14.53 1.76
CA SER A 199 -1.41 14.14 1.60
C SER A 199 -1.16 12.64 1.65
N VAL A 200 -2.08 11.86 2.21
CA VAL A 200 -1.94 10.40 2.35
C VAL A 200 -2.90 9.64 1.43
N THR A 201 -4.20 9.98 1.46
CA THR A 201 -5.21 9.21 0.73
C THR A 201 -5.04 9.32 -0.78
N LYS A 202 -4.94 10.55 -1.32
CA LYS A 202 -4.81 10.77 -2.77
C LYS A 202 -3.55 10.12 -3.36
N PRO A 203 -2.34 10.30 -2.79
CA PRO A 203 -1.15 9.59 -3.27
C PRO A 203 -1.26 8.07 -3.16
N THR A 204 -1.89 7.54 -2.10
CA THR A 204 -2.06 6.09 -1.92
C THR A 204 -2.99 5.51 -2.99
N ILE A 205 -4.11 6.16 -3.29
CA ILE A 205 -5.03 5.75 -4.36
C ILE A 205 -4.29 5.78 -5.71
N ASN A 206 -3.59 6.87 -6.01
CA ASN A 206 -2.81 6.97 -7.24
C ASN A 206 -1.73 5.88 -7.31
N LYS A 207 -1.07 5.59 -6.18
CA LYS A 207 -0.09 4.52 -6.09
C LYS A 207 -0.71 3.17 -6.40
N ILE A 208 -1.86 2.84 -5.76
CA ILE A 208 -2.57 1.58 -6.02
C ILE A 208 -2.91 1.47 -7.51
N ILE A 209 -3.49 2.50 -8.14
CA ILE A 209 -3.89 2.46 -9.56
C ILE A 209 -2.69 2.27 -10.51
N ASN A 210 -1.49 2.71 -10.13
CA ASN A 210 -0.28 2.64 -10.95
C ASN A 210 0.60 1.40 -10.67
N LEU A 211 0.13 0.43 -9.89
CA LEU A 211 0.86 -0.82 -9.67
C LEU A 211 0.82 -1.73 -10.91
N PRO A 212 1.80 -2.62 -11.10
CA PRO A 212 1.84 -3.53 -12.24
C PRO A 212 0.68 -4.54 -12.24
N HIS A 213 0.35 -5.07 -13.43
CA HIS A 213 -0.76 -6.03 -13.61
C HIS A 213 -0.69 -7.23 -12.67
N GLU A 214 0.51 -7.74 -12.42
CA GLU A 214 0.74 -8.89 -11.53
C GLU A 214 0.16 -8.67 -10.12
N PHE A 215 0.21 -7.44 -9.61
CA PHE A 215 -0.32 -7.11 -8.30
C PHE A 215 -1.83 -7.39 -8.20
N TYR A 216 -2.58 -7.12 -9.25
CA TYR A 216 -4.04 -7.32 -9.26
C TYR A 216 -4.46 -8.77 -9.49
N HIS A 217 -3.56 -9.63 -10.01
CA HIS A 217 -3.79 -11.06 -10.10
C HIS A 217 -3.80 -11.75 -8.74
N TYR A 218 -2.99 -11.26 -7.78
CA TYR A 218 -2.83 -11.86 -6.46
C TYR A 218 -3.65 -11.19 -5.37
N ASN A 219 -4.25 -10.01 -5.61
CA ASN A 219 -5.01 -9.28 -4.61
C ASN A 219 -6.46 -9.10 -5.08
N SER A 220 -7.41 -9.50 -4.26
CA SER A 220 -8.82 -9.32 -4.56
C SER A 220 -9.25 -7.85 -4.42
N SER A 221 -10.33 -7.46 -5.11
CA SER A 221 -10.91 -6.11 -4.95
C SER A 221 -11.32 -5.82 -3.50
N GLY A 222 -11.80 -6.84 -2.77
CA GLY A 222 -12.14 -6.71 -1.36
C GLY A 222 -10.93 -6.38 -0.48
N GLU A 223 -9.78 -7.03 -0.72
CA GLU A 223 -8.53 -6.71 -0.01
C GLU A 223 -8.05 -5.28 -0.30
N LEU A 224 -8.16 -4.82 -1.54
CA LEU A 224 -7.76 -3.45 -1.89
C LEU A 224 -8.65 -2.40 -1.23
N ILE A 225 -9.96 -2.66 -1.12
CA ILE A 225 -10.90 -1.78 -0.41
C ILE A 225 -10.56 -1.72 1.07
N THR A 226 -10.25 -2.85 1.73
CA THR A 226 -9.87 -2.84 3.14
C THR A 226 -8.57 -2.07 3.37
N ARG A 227 -7.58 -2.18 2.47
CA ARG A 227 -6.34 -1.39 2.54
C ARG A 227 -6.58 0.11 2.36
N ILE A 228 -7.58 0.52 1.57
CA ILE A 228 -7.99 1.93 1.49
C ILE A 228 -8.67 2.36 2.81
N ASN A 229 -9.49 1.50 3.41
CA ASN A 229 -10.11 1.77 4.71
C ASN A 229 -9.08 1.90 5.84
N ASP A 230 -7.92 1.22 5.74
CA ASP A 230 -6.82 1.38 6.69
C ASP A 230 -6.28 2.80 6.78
N LEU A 231 -6.49 3.61 5.74
CA LEU A 231 -6.12 5.03 5.77
C LEU A 231 -6.88 5.81 6.84
N SER A 232 -8.09 5.37 7.22
CA SER A 232 -8.86 5.99 8.32
C SER A 232 -8.12 5.86 9.65
N TYR A 233 -7.53 4.70 9.95
CA TYR A 233 -6.73 4.51 11.16
C TYR A 233 -5.49 5.40 11.20
N ILE A 234 -4.87 5.67 10.04
CA ILE A 234 -3.75 6.62 9.96
C ILE A 234 -4.20 8.04 10.27
N LYS A 235 -5.36 8.47 9.73
CA LYS A 235 -5.93 9.80 9.99
C LYS A 235 -6.27 9.99 11.46
N GLU A 236 -6.99 9.03 12.04
CA GLU A 236 -7.38 9.03 13.45
C GLU A 236 -6.15 8.98 14.36
N GLY A 237 -5.16 8.15 14.02
CA GLY A 237 -3.94 8.04 14.79
C GLY A 237 -3.13 9.33 14.85
N ILE A 238 -3.08 10.12 13.76
CA ILE A 238 -2.40 11.43 13.76
C ILE A 238 -3.17 12.42 14.62
N TYR A 239 -4.51 12.42 14.54
CA TYR A 239 -5.35 13.25 15.40
C TYR A 239 -5.08 12.95 16.88
N VAL A 240 -5.15 11.68 17.28
CA VAL A 240 -4.90 11.26 18.66
C VAL A 240 -3.47 11.57 19.10
N PHE A 241 -2.49 11.38 18.24
CA PHE A 241 -1.11 11.73 18.56
C PHE A 241 -0.97 13.22 18.90
N LEU A 242 -1.57 14.11 18.12
CA LEU A 242 -1.50 15.55 18.33
C LEU A 242 -2.36 16.01 19.51
N ASP A 243 -3.62 15.58 19.57
CA ASP A 243 -4.57 16.06 20.58
C ASP A 243 -4.34 15.43 21.96
N ILE A 244 -4.06 14.15 22.03
CA ILE A 244 -3.99 13.45 23.32
C ILE A 244 -2.54 13.28 23.77
N ILE A 245 -1.67 12.69 22.92
CA ILE A 245 -0.32 12.33 23.36
C ILE A 245 0.52 13.59 23.59
N VAL A 246 0.55 14.53 22.65
CA VAL A 246 1.38 15.73 22.75
C VAL A 246 0.93 16.60 23.93
N ILE A 247 -0.38 16.85 24.06
CA ILE A 247 -0.93 17.67 25.14
C ILE A 247 -0.65 17.05 26.50
N ASN A 248 -0.93 15.74 26.68
CA ASN A 248 -0.70 15.09 27.95
C ASN A 248 0.79 14.98 28.31
N ILE A 249 1.70 14.82 27.35
CA ILE A 249 3.14 14.90 27.63
C ILE A 249 3.52 16.29 28.12
N MET A 250 2.97 17.35 27.53
CA MET A 250 3.22 18.72 28.00
C MET A 250 2.70 18.95 29.43
N PHE A 251 1.50 18.42 29.75
CA PHE A 251 0.98 18.42 31.12
C PHE A 251 1.91 17.72 32.10
N LEU A 252 2.36 16.52 31.75
CA LEU A 252 3.29 15.76 32.58
C LEU A 252 4.58 16.54 32.85
N MET A 253 5.17 17.15 31.81
CA MET A 253 6.40 17.93 31.98
C MET A 253 6.21 19.14 32.91
N VAL A 254 5.13 19.91 32.73
CA VAL A 254 4.89 21.08 33.55
C VAL A 254 4.53 20.67 34.98
N ALA A 255 3.69 19.67 35.18
CA ALA A 255 3.34 19.21 36.52
C ALA A 255 4.58 18.68 37.28
N LEU A 256 5.44 17.90 36.62
CA LEU A 256 6.70 17.39 37.20
C LEU A 256 7.64 18.58 37.54
N PHE A 257 7.74 19.59 36.67
CA PHE A 257 8.58 20.75 36.92
C PHE A 257 8.12 21.49 38.18
N ILE A 258 6.82 21.69 38.36
CA ILE A 258 6.28 22.35 39.56
C ILE A 258 6.55 21.49 40.81
N LEU A 259 6.32 20.16 40.74
CA LEU A 259 6.56 19.26 41.88
C LEU A 259 8.02 19.21 42.31
N LEU A 260 8.97 19.33 41.38
CA LEU A 260 10.40 19.35 41.67
C LEU A 260 10.77 20.46 42.72
N PHE A 261 10.15 21.64 42.60
CA PHE A 261 10.42 22.75 43.50
C PHE A 261 9.56 22.77 44.77
N GLN A 262 8.41 22.09 44.76
CA GLN A 262 7.49 22.10 45.93
C GLN A 262 7.72 20.95 46.87
N ASN A 263 7.93 19.73 46.37
CA ASN A 263 8.12 18.53 47.21
C ASN A 263 8.86 17.41 46.43
N THR A 264 10.11 17.20 46.78
CA THR A 264 10.99 16.20 46.14
C THR A 264 10.52 14.77 46.30
N VAL A 265 9.86 14.45 47.44
CA VAL A 265 9.35 13.09 47.71
C VAL A 265 8.22 12.75 46.72
N ILE A 266 7.25 13.67 46.57
CA ILE A 266 6.15 13.46 45.61
C ILE A 266 6.64 13.46 44.16
N PHE A 267 7.60 14.34 43.85
CA PHE A 267 8.25 14.35 42.54
C PHE A 267 8.87 12.97 42.20
N LEU A 268 9.66 12.38 43.08
CA LEU A 268 10.27 11.05 42.87
C LEU A 268 9.22 9.96 42.71
N PHE A 269 8.17 10.01 43.52
CA PHE A 269 7.07 9.07 43.45
C PHE A 269 6.29 9.21 42.15
N SER A 270 6.09 10.43 41.67
CA SER A 270 5.45 10.71 40.36
C SER A 270 6.25 10.14 39.19
N ILE A 271 7.57 10.24 39.22
CA ILE A 271 8.44 9.63 38.22
C ILE A 271 8.31 8.10 38.26
N LEU A 272 8.33 7.50 39.46
CA LEU A 272 8.16 6.05 39.61
C LEU A 272 6.80 5.60 39.01
N PHE A 273 5.72 6.32 39.33
CA PHE A 273 4.40 6.06 38.78
C PHE A 273 4.40 6.10 37.24
N ILE A 274 4.95 7.15 36.63
CA ILE A 274 5.06 7.26 35.17
C ILE A 274 5.85 6.11 34.57
N LEU A 275 6.96 5.70 35.18
CA LEU A 275 7.77 4.58 34.74
C LEU A 275 6.98 3.26 34.77
N ILE A 276 6.24 2.99 35.86
CA ILE A 276 5.39 1.80 35.98
C ILE A 276 4.35 1.77 34.83
N VAL A 277 3.62 2.89 34.63
CA VAL A 277 2.62 3.01 33.56
C VAL A 277 3.26 2.83 32.19
N PHE A 278 4.44 3.43 31.95
CA PHE A 278 5.17 3.26 30.69
C PHE A 278 5.57 1.80 30.41
N PHE A 279 6.10 1.08 31.39
CA PHE A 279 6.46 -0.33 31.25
C PHE A 279 5.24 -1.23 31.00
N LEU A 280 4.11 -0.95 31.66
CA LEU A 280 2.85 -1.65 31.44
C LEU A 280 2.37 -1.44 29.99
N ASN A 281 2.34 -0.19 29.52
CA ASN A 281 1.96 0.13 28.15
C ASN A 281 2.86 -0.56 27.12
N LYS A 282 4.18 -0.51 27.33
CA LYS A 282 5.15 -1.16 26.45
C LYS A 282 4.94 -2.67 26.37
N ARG A 283 4.68 -3.32 27.52
CA ARG A 283 4.38 -4.76 27.58
C ARG A 283 3.06 -5.10 26.90
N PHE A 284 2.02 -4.30 27.12
CA PHE A 284 0.71 -4.48 26.51
C PHE A 284 0.81 -4.38 24.96
N VAL A 285 1.43 -3.32 24.45
CA VAL A 285 1.64 -3.13 23.01
C VAL A 285 2.40 -4.30 22.40
N LYS A 286 3.52 -4.71 23.02
CA LYS A 286 4.35 -5.81 22.49
C LYS A 286 3.59 -7.13 22.39
N ASN A 287 2.75 -7.44 23.38
CA ASN A 287 2.03 -8.72 23.44
C ASN A 287 0.80 -8.76 22.52
N ASN A 288 0.22 -7.61 22.18
CA ASN A 288 -1.04 -7.56 21.45
C ASN A 288 -0.89 -7.20 19.96
N LEU A 289 0.25 -6.69 19.52
CA LEU A 289 0.46 -6.31 18.11
C LEU A 289 0.17 -7.43 17.12
N ASN A 290 0.60 -8.66 17.43
CA ASN A 290 0.36 -9.80 16.54
C ASN A 290 -1.13 -10.17 16.48
N ASN A 291 -1.85 -10.07 17.60
CA ASN A 291 -3.28 -10.40 17.66
C ASN A 291 -4.12 -9.42 16.84
N ILE A 292 -3.78 -8.13 16.87
CA ILE A 292 -4.46 -7.10 16.07
C ILE A 292 -4.16 -7.29 14.59
N TYR A 293 -2.90 -7.58 14.24
CA TYR A 293 -2.55 -7.88 12.85
C TYR A 293 -3.32 -9.11 12.33
N GLU A 294 -3.39 -10.21 13.11
CA GLU A 294 -4.20 -11.38 12.73
C GLU A 294 -5.69 -11.05 12.59
N PHE A 295 -6.26 -10.26 13.52
CA PHE A 295 -7.64 -9.79 13.43
C PHE A 295 -7.90 -9.00 12.14
N GLN A 296 -6.99 -8.09 11.78
CA GLN A 296 -7.10 -7.31 10.55
C GLN A 296 -6.99 -8.19 9.29
N CYS A 297 -6.11 -9.20 9.28
CA CYS A 297 -6.03 -10.17 8.18
C CYS A 297 -7.30 -11.02 8.05
N LEU A 298 -7.92 -11.42 9.16
CA LEU A 298 -9.21 -12.13 9.15
C LEU A 298 -10.33 -11.23 8.62
N ASN A 299 -10.31 -9.96 8.97
CA ASN A 299 -11.25 -8.97 8.46
C ASN A 299 -11.12 -8.78 6.94
N GLU A 300 -9.87 -8.69 6.42
CA GLU A 300 -9.61 -8.70 4.97
C GLU A 300 -10.20 -9.94 4.29
N SER A 301 -9.99 -11.13 4.88
CA SER A 301 -10.49 -12.39 4.33
C SER A 301 -12.02 -12.45 4.31
N LEU A 302 -12.68 -11.88 5.33
CA LEU A 302 -14.14 -11.76 5.40
C LEU A 302 -14.66 -10.84 4.27
N TYR A 303 -14.08 -9.66 4.10
CA TYR A 303 -14.47 -8.74 3.02
C TYR A 303 -14.21 -9.32 1.63
N ALA A 304 -13.12 -10.07 1.45
CA ALA A 304 -12.84 -10.76 0.20
C ALA A 304 -13.90 -11.82 -0.11
N LYS A 305 -14.31 -12.63 0.89
CA LYS A 305 -15.38 -13.63 0.76
C LYS A 305 -16.73 -12.97 0.47
N LEU A 306 -17.09 -11.90 1.19
CA LEU A 306 -18.33 -11.14 0.96
C LEU A 306 -18.37 -10.59 -0.47
N SER A 307 -17.31 -9.90 -0.89
CA SER A 307 -17.19 -9.35 -2.25
C SER A 307 -17.30 -10.46 -3.31
N GLY A 308 -16.62 -11.60 -3.11
CA GLY A 308 -16.72 -12.74 -4.00
C GLY A 308 -18.13 -13.33 -4.08
N THR A 309 -18.80 -13.47 -2.93
CA THR A 309 -20.18 -14.00 -2.85
C THR A 309 -21.18 -13.05 -3.53
N PHE A 310 -21.09 -11.75 -3.30
CA PHE A 310 -21.99 -10.77 -3.92
C PHE A 310 -21.82 -10.68 -5.43
N LYS A 311 -20.59 -10.89 -5.96
CA LYS A 311 -20.38 -10.97 -7.42
C LYS A 311 -21.17 -12.08 -8.10
N VAL A 312 -21.45 -13.17 -7.39
CA VAL A 312 -22.16 -14.35 -7.93
C VAL A 312 -23.51 -14.57 -7.25
N ILE A 313 -24.09 -13.54 -6.63
CA ILE A 313 -25.31 -13.66 -5.81
C ILE A 313 -26.48 -14.21 -6.61
N LEU A 314 -26.65 -13.81 -7.87
CA LEU A 314 -27.72 -14.32 -8.73
C LEU A 314 -27.57 -15.82 -9.00
N THR A 315 -26.35 -16.29 -9.22
CA THR A 315 -26.07 -17.73 -9.38
C THR A 315 -26.39 -18.49 -8.10
N ILE A 316 -26.06 -17.95 -6.93
CA ILE A 316 -26.37 -18.54 -5.63
C ILE A 316 -27.88 -18.63 -5.44
N LYS A 317 -28.62 -17.58 -5.81
CA LYS A 317 -30.09 -17.52 -5.79
C LYS A 317 -30.69 -18.59 -6.70
N ASN A 318 -30.23 -18.69 -7.95
CA ASN A 318 -30.70 -19.67 -8.91
C ASN A 318 -30.44 -21.12 -8.47
N LEU A 319 -29.39 -21.35 -7.69
CA LEU A 319 -29.06 -22.66 -7.12
C LEU A 319 -29.76 -22.93 -5.78
N SER A 320 -30.49 -21.96 -5.20
CA SER A 320 -31.10 -22.03 -3.86
C SER A 320 -30.10 -22.47 -2.78
N LYS A 321 -28.86 -21.92 -2.84
CA LYS A 321 -27.75 -22.28 -1.94
C LYS A 321 -27.35 -21.15 -0.98
N GLU A 322 -28.25 -20.20 -0.71
CA GLU A 322 -28.00 -19.07 0.18
C GLU A 322 -27.49 -19.52 1.56
N ASN A 323 -28.16 -20.53 2.14
CA ASN A 323 -27.80 -21.04 3.47
C ASN A 323 -26.37 -21.62 3.52
N TYR A 324 -25.92 -22.25 2.43
CA TYR A 324 -24.56 -22.81 2.36
C TYR A 324 -23.52 -21.69 2.36
N PHE A 325 -23.72 -20.64 1.56
CA PHE A 325 -22.79 -19.53 1.49
C PHE A 325 -22.83 -18.67 2.76
N ALA A 326 -24.04 -18.44 3.32
CA ALA A 326 -24.20 -17.76 4.60
C ALA A 326 -23.45 -18.49 5.72
N LYS A 327 -23.54 -19.82 5.79
CA LYS A 327 -22.80 -20.62 6.77
C LYS A 327 -21.28 -20.44 6.62
N LYS A 328 -20.75 -20.48 5.39
CA LYS A 328 -19.33 -20.27 5.11
C LYS A 328 -18.81 -18.90 5.50
N ILE A 329 -19.62 -17.86 5.31
CA ILE A 329 -19.31 -16.49 5.70
C ILE A 329 -19.35 -16.37 7.22
N ASN A 330 -20.40 -16.93 7.86
CA ASN A 330 -20.57 -16.91 9.30
C ASN A 330 -19.43 -17.63 10.04
N GLU A 331 -18.97 -18.78 9.55
CA GLU A 331 -17.78 -19.46 10.10
C GLU A 331 -16.54 -18.55 10.12
N THR A 332 -16.36 -17.74 9.09
CA THR A 332 -15.23 -16.78 9.04
C THR A 332 -15.44 -15.63 10.02
N HIS A 333 -16.68 -15.15 10.11
CA HIS A 333 -17.09 -14.10 11.04
C HIS A 333 -16.99 -14.56 12.49
N ASP A 334 -17.37 -15.80 12.81
CA ASP A 334 -17.25 -16.38 14.15
C ASP A 334 -15.78 -16.47 14.58
N ASN A 335 -14.89 -16.87 13.67
CA ASN A 335 -13.45 -16.87 13.95
C ASN A 335 -12.92 -15.45 14.21
N LEU A 336 -13.43 -14.44 13.49
CA LEU A 336 -13.09 -13.04 13.72
C LEU A 336 -13.59 -12.58 15.10
N ILE A 337 -14.84 -12.92 15.47
CA ILE A 337 -15.41 -12.61 16.79
C ILE A 337 -14.58 -13.25 17.92
N LEU A 338 -14.17 -14.51 17.77
CA LEU A 338 -13.34 -15.19 18.77
C LEU A 338 -12.01 -14.45 18.98
N LYS A 339 -11.34 -14.04 17.91
CA LYS A 339 -10.10 -13.26 18.00
C LYS A 339 -10.31 -11.88 18.61
N TYR A 340 -11.40 -11.20 18.25
CA TYR A 340 -11.79 -9.92 18.84
C TYR A 340 -12.07 -10.05 20.34
N LYS A 341 -12.81 -11.08 20.74
CA LYS A 341 -13.08 -11.39 22.15
C LYS A 341 -11.79 -11.60 22.96
N ASP A 342 -10.82 -12.34 22.40
CA ASP A 342 -9.52 -12.55 23.05
C ASP A 342 -8.73 -11.25 23.21
N PHE A 343 -8.80 -10.37 22.21
CA PHE A 343 -8.21 -9.05 22.29
C PHE A 343 -8.87 -8.20 23.37
N MET A 344 -10.21 -8.12 23.38
CA MET A 344 -10.98 -7.33 24.35
C MET A 344 -10.73 -7.81 25.79
N LYS A 345 -10.70 -9.13 26.05
CA LYS A 345 -10.34 -9.67 27.37
C LYS A 345 -8.95 -9.23 27.85
N LYS A 346 -7.98 -9.13 26.94
CA LYS A 346 -6.64 -8.64 27.28
C LYS A 346 -6.64 -7.14 27.55
N GLN A 347 -7.44 -6.38 26.81
CA GLN A 347 -7.63 -4.96 27.04
C GLN A 347 -8.29 -4.68 28.39
N GLU A 348 -9.39 -5.38 28.71
CA GLU A 348 -10.08 -5.27 30.01
C GLU A 348 -9.14 -5.56 31.17
N LYS A 349 -8.33 -6.64 31.09
CA LYS A 349 -7.32 -6.93 32.10
C LYS A 349 -6.28 -5.84 32.26
N PHE A 350 -5.85 -5.25 31.17
CA PHE A 350 -4.92 -4.14 31.18
C PHE A 350 -5.53 -2.88 31.82
N GLU A 351 -6.78 -2.55 31.48
CA GLU A 351 -7.52 -1.42 32.07
C GLU A 351 -7.73 -1.62 33.56
N LEU A 352 -8.08 -2.84 34.00
CA LEU A 352 -8.24 -3.17 35.39
C LEU A 352 -6.93 -3.02 36.17
N LEU A 353 -5.81 -3.53 35.61
CA LEU A 353 -4.50 -3.37 36.26
C LEU A 353 -4.10 -1.89 36.34
N SER A 354 -4.34 -1.12 35.30
CA SER A 354 -4.04 0.33 35.29
C SER A 354 -4.87 1.08 36.33
N SER A 355 -6.17 0.75 36.48
CA SER A 355 -7.04 1.38 37.46
C SER A 355 -6.62 1.05 38.90
N PHE A 356 -6.21 -0.19 39.17
CA PHE A 356 -5.68 -0.55 40.50
C PHE A 356 -4.42 0.24 40.84
N ILE A 357 -3.49 0.42 39.90
CA ILE A 357 -2.27 1.18 40.14
C ILE A 357 -2.61 2.64 40.41
N VAL A 358 -3.57 3.23 39.67
CA VAL A 358 -4.06 4.59 39.93
C VAL A 358 -4.63 4.72 41.35
N THR A 359 -5.52 3.81 41.72
CA THR A 359 -6.16 3.84 43.05
C THR A 359 -5.13 3.71 44.18
N ILE A 360 -4.24 2.72 44.11
CA ILE A 360 -3.17 2.52 45.09
C ILE A 360 -2.27 3.74 45.17
N SER A 361 -1.86 4.32 44.03
CA SER A 361 -0.99 5.49 44.01
C SER A 361 -1.64 6.73 44.61
N SER A 362 -2.96 6.94 44.37
CA SER A 362 -3.71 8.06 44.94
C SER A 362 -3.82 7.95 46.47
N PHE A 363 -4.17 6.79 46.98
CA PHE A 363 -4.22 6.56 48.42
C PHE A 363 -2.85 6.66 49.11
N PHE A 364 -1.80 6.13 48.47
CA PHE A 364 -0.45 6.19 48.98
C PHE A 364 0.03 7.64 49.12
N ILE A 365 -0.18 8.48 48.08
CA ILE A 365 0.21 9.88 48.16
C ILE A 365 -0.55 10.64 49.20
N ILE A 366 -1.86 10.44 49.35
CA ILE A 366 -2.62 11.08 50.42
C ILE A 366 -2.02 10.72 51.80
N SER A 367 -1.72 9.42 52.02
CA SER A 367 -1.11 8.94 53.25
C SER A 367 0.25 9.60 53.53
N VAL A 368 1.11 9.69 52.51
CA VAL A 368 2.43 10.37 52.61
C VAL A 368 2.28 11.85 52.95
N LEU A 369 1.33 12.53 52.28
CA LEU A 369 1.07 13.95 52.51
C LEU A 369 0.54 14.24 53.95
N LEU A 370 -0.28 13.36 54.50
CA LEU A 370 -0.81 13.47 55.87
C LEU A 370 0.25 13.24 56.95
N VAL A 371 1.23 12.39 56.67
CA VAL A 371 2.37 12.14 57.60
C VAL A 371 3.37 13.32 57.58
N GLN A 372 3.50 14.00 56.46
CA GLN A 372 4.33 15.20 56.35
C GLN A 372 3.59 16.36 57.05
N ASN A 373 4.18 17.03 58.04
CA ASN A 373 3.61 18.21 58.73
C ASN A 373 3.47 19.43 57.80
N ILE A 374 2.67 19.29 56.73
CA ILE A 374 2.43 20.29 55.67
C ILE A 374 1.08 20.98 55.93
N LYS A 375 0.99 22.26 55.63
CA LYS A 375 -0.29 22.99 55.71
C LYS A 375 -1.33 22.32 54.82
N MET A 376 -2.58 22.20 55.30
CA MET A 376 -3.69 21.55 54.59
C MET A 376 -3.85 22.02 53.14
N VAL A 377 -3.63 23.29 52.87
CA VAL A 377 -3.71 23.89 51.52
C VAL A 377 -2.64 23.32 50.58
N ASN A 378 -1.41 23.21 51.08
CA ASN A 378 -0.32 22.65 50.28
C ASN A 378 -0.58 21.14 49.98
N ILE A 379 -1.21 20.41 50.90
CA ILE A 379 -1.67 19.04 50.66
C ILE A 379 -2.63 19.02 49.45
N LEU A 380 -3.62 19.89 49.42
CA LEU A 380 -4.59 19.98 48.30
C LEU A 380 -3.93 20.33 46.97
N ILE A 381 -2.97 21.25 47.00
CA ILE A 381 -2.23 21.65 45.79
C ILE A 381 -1.38 20.48 45.27
N LEU A 382 -0.60 19.82 46.12
CA LEU A 382 0.26 18.72 45.74
C LEU A 382 -0.54 17.52 45.25
N PHE A 383 -1.67 17.23 45.92
CA PHE A 383 -2.59 16.18 45.46
C PHE A 383 -3.22 16.48 44.10
N SER A 384 -3.67 17.74 43.86
CA SER A 384 -4.22 18.13 42.56
C SER A 384 -3.21 18.03 41.42
N LEU A 385 -1.94 18.40 41.67
CA LEU A 385 -0.85 18.20 40.70
C LEU A 385 -0.59 16.72 40.40
N PHE A 386 -0.55 15.89 41.43
CA PHE A 386 -0.40 14.45 41.23
C PHE A 386 -1.58 13.85 40.47
N GLN A 387 -2.81 14.30 40.74
CA GLN A 387 -4.00 13.89 40.02
C GLN A 387 -3.91 14.25 38.53
N THR A 388 -3.39 15.44 38.18
CA THR A 388 -3.16 15.78 36.75
C THR A 388 -2.15 14.84 36.08
N ILE A 389 -1.13 14.36 36.78
CA ILE A 389 -0.17 13.36 36.27
C ILE A 389 -0.85 12.02 36.04
N ILE A 390 -1.69 11.58 36.97
CA ILE A 390 -2.49 10.36 36.82
C ILE A 390 -3.39 10.46 35.56
N ASP A 391 -4.18 11.53 35.47
CA ASP A 391 -5.13 11.74 34.38
C ASP A 391 -4.42 11.77 33.01
N SER A 392 -3.31 12.50 32.92
CA SER A 392 -2.52 12.56 31.69
C SER A 392 -1.93 11.19 31.30
N SER A 393 -1.39 10.45 32.28
CA SER A 393 -0.82 9.12 32.05
C SER A 393 -1.88 8.12 31.64
N THR A 394 -3.06 8.14 32.27
CA THR A 394 -4.19 7.25 31.95
C THR A 394 -4.80 7.56 30.59
N GLN A 395 -4.92 8.83 30.21
CA GLN A 395 -5.39 9.23 28.89
C GLN A 395 -4.44 8.71 27.79
N ILE A 396 -3.13 8.84 27.96
CA ILE A 396 -2.15 8.25 27.04
C ILE A 396 -2.33 6.73 26.96
N SER A 397 -2.50 6.06 28.08
CA SER A 397 -2.68 4.58 28.15
C SER A 397 -3.93 4.12 27.42
N LYS A 398 -5.06 4.83 27.55
CA LYS A 398 -6.32 4.54 26.85
C LYS A 398 -6.22 4.61 25.33
N GLN A 399 -5.23 5.31 24.78
CA GLN A 399 -5.00 5.41 23.33
C GLN A 399 -4.06 4.34 22.77
N MET A 400 -3.53 3.45 23.61
CA MET A 400 -2.61 2.40 23.15
C MET A 400 -3.23 1.42 22.14
N PRO A 401 -4.50 1.01 22.24
CA PRO A 401 -5.14 0.19 21.20
C PRO A 401 -5.13 0.89 19.83
N LEU A 402 -5.55 2.14 19.77
CA LEU A 402 -5.56 2.91 18.51
C LEU A 402 -4.15 3.10 17.91
N TYR A 403 -3.14 3.27 18.76
CA TYR A 403 -1.74 3.27 18.31
C TYR A 403 -1.34 1.93 17.66
N GLN A 404 -1.85 0.81 18.17
CA GLN A 404 -1.61 -0.51 17.59
C GLN A 404 -2.29 -0.67 16.24
N ASP A 405 -3.55 -0.21 16.09
CA ASP A 405 -4.29 -0.20 14.84
C ASP A 405 -3.58 0.66 13.79
N LEU A 406 -3.16 1.87 14.15
CA LEU A 406 -2.36 2.74 13.31
C LEU A 406 -1.07 2.04 12.83
N LYS A 407 -0.36 1.38 13.73
CA LYS A 407 0.89 0.69 13.40
C LYS A 407 0.66 -0.48 12.46
N ALA A 408 -0.40 -1.26 12.66
CA ALA A 408 -0.78 -2.36 11.79
C ALA A 408 -1.21 -1.85 10.40
N ALA A 409 -2.06 -0.83 10.34
CA ALA A 409 -2.48 -0.17 9.10
C ALA A 409 -1.28 0.41 8.34
N TYR A 410 -0.37 1.10 9.04
CA TYR A 410 0.86 1.62 8.45
C TYR A 410 1.72 0.52 7.82
N LEU A 411 1.89 -0.62 8.48
CA LEU A 411 2.67 -1.73 7.94
C LEU A 411 2.07 -2.27 6.64
N ARG A 412 0.74 -2.45 6.58
CA ARG A 412 0.03 -2.93 5.39
C ARG A 412 0.08 -1.95 4.22
N ILE A 413 -0.12 -0.66 4.49
CA ILE A 413 -0.01 0.37 3.45
C ILE A 413 1.43 0.51 2.98
N ASN A 414 2.41 0.38 3.88
CA ASN A 414 3.82 0.43 3.52
C ASN A 414 4.23 -0.72 2.60
N GLU A 415 3.60 -1.89 2.67
CA GLU A 415 3.78 -2.98 1.69
C GLU A 415 3.42 -2.53 0.27
N ILE A 416 2.35 -1.73 0.11
CA ILE A 416 1.95 -1.14 -1.19
C ILE A 416 3.03 -0.15 -1.66
N TYR A 417 3.53 0.71 -0.77
CA TYR A 417 4.56 1.70 -1.10
C TYR A 417 5.91 1.08 -1.46
N GLN A 418 6.20 -0.12 -0.95
CA GLN A 418 7.41 -0.86 -1.32
C GLN A 418 7.34 -1.49 -2.72
N LYS A 419 6.13 -1.63 -3.30
CA LYS A 419 5.97 -2.12 -4.67
C LYS A 419 6.42 -1.05 -5.66
N LYS A 420 7.10 -1.48 -6.72
CA LYS A 420 7.55 -0.59 -7.80
C LYS A 420 6.33 -0.18 -8.63
N GLU A 421 6.17 1.12 -8.85
CA GLU A 421 5.17 1.63 -9.80
C GLU A 421 5.63 1.39 -11.21
N ILE A 422 4.66 1.31 -12.13
CA ILE A 422 4.96 1.40 -13.55
C ILE A 422 5.38 2.86 -13.81
N GLU A 423 6.57 3.05 -14.34
CA GLU A 423 7.04 4.37 -14.75
C GLU A 423 6.19 4.84 -15.93
N ARG A 424 5.37 5.86 -15.74
CA ARG A 424 4.58 6.44 -16.83
C ARG A 424 5.50 7.05 -17.88
N THR A 425 5.32 6.62 -19.11
CA THR A 425 5.99 7.18 -20.29
C THR A 425 4.96 7.32 -21.40
N ASN A 426 5.06 8.40 -22.15
CA ASN A 426 4.26 8.57 -23.37
C ASN A 426 4.93 7.89 -24.59
N GLU A 427 6.06 7.21 -24.36
CA GLU A 427 6.75 6.50 -25.41
C GLU A 427 5.90 5.34 -25.93
N ASN A 428 5.85 5.18 -27.21
CA ASN A 428 5.32 4.01 -27.90
C ASN A 428 6.37 3.52 -28.89
N ILE A 429 6.31 2.25 -29.22
CA ILE A 429 7.17 1.66 -30.25
C ILE A 429 6.30 1.42 -31.47
N ASN A 430 6.79 1.88 -32.64
CA ASN A 430 6.20 1.48 -33.90
C ASN A 430 6.58 0.01 -34.15
N ILE A 431 5.63 -0.88 -33.91
CA ILE A 431 5.85 -2.31 -34.02
C ILE A 431 5.75 -2.71 -35.49
N ASN A 432 6.84 -3.23 -36.06
CA ASN A 432 6.87 -3.81 -37.41
C ASN A 432 6.76 -5.34 -37.35
N LYS A 433 7.35 -5.95 -36.32
CA LYS A 433 7.38 -7.41 -36.18
C LYS A 433 7.39 -7.82 -34.71
N ILE A 434 6.59 -8.82 -34.38
CA ILE A 434 6.64 -9.55 -33.10
C ILE A 434 7.17 -10.95 -33.40
N SER A 435 8.27 -11.34 -32.80
CA SER A 435 8.89 -12.67 -32.98
C SER A 435 8.99 -13.39 -31.66
N VAL A 436 8.50 -14.61 -31.62
CA VAL A 436 8.63 -15.52 -30.47
C VAL A 436 9.45 -16.71 -30.92
N LYS A 437 10.53 -17.03 -30.19
CA LYS A 437 11.48 -18.09 -30.52
C LYS A 437 11.60 -19.06 -29.34
N ASN A 438 11.13 -20.29 -29.53
CA ASN A 438 11.24 -21.40 -28.56
C ASN A 438 10.75 -21.00 -27.14
N LEU A 439 9.59 -20.33 -27.03
CA LEU A 439 9.05 -19.91 -25.76
C LEU A 439 8.49 -21.09 -24.97
N ASN A 440 8.99 -21.28 -23.75
CA ASN A 440 8.49 -22.22 -22.78
C ASN A 440 7.95 -21.46 -21.57
N PHE A 441 6.79 -21.88 -21.05
CA PHE A 441 6.19 -21.24 -19.87
C PHE A 441 5.39 -22.23 -19.04
N SER A 442 5.48 -22.08 -17.70
CA SER A 442 4.78 -22.91 -16.72
C SER A 442 4.18 -22.07 -15.60
N TYR A 443 2.97 -22.42 -15.15
CA TYR A 443 2.44 -21.96 -13.88
C TYR A 443 2.80 -22.97 -12.78
N GLY A 444 3.79 -22.66 -11.96
CA GLY A 444 4.33 -23.60 -11.01
C GLY A 444 4.85 -24.87 -11.72
N ASN A 445 4.27 -26.03 -11.40
CA ASN A 445 4.65 -27.30 -12.03
C ASN A 445 3.90 -27.63 -13.35
N ASN A 446 2.91 -26.82 -13.71
CA ASN A 446 2.09 -27.08 -14.90
C ASN A 446 2.67 -26.37 -16.12
N VAL A 447 3.24 -27.14 -17.07
CA VAL A 447 3.77 -26.60 -18.32
C VAL A 447 2.62 -26.24 -19.26
N ILE A 448 2.54 -24.94 -19.64
CA ILE A 448 1.47 -24.39 -20.50
C ILE A 448 1.94 -24.17 -21.93
N LEU A 449 3.14 -23.62 -22.14
CA LEU A 449 3.70 -23.39 -23.48
C LEU A 449 4.98 -24.18 -23.62
N LYS A 450 5.13 -24.85 -24.79
CA LYS A 450 6.21 -25.80 -25.08
C LYS A 450 6.84 -25.48 -26.44
N GLY A 451 7.93 -24.68 -26.41
CA GLY A 451 8.70 -24.39 -27.63
C GLY A 451 7.91 -23.59 -28.67
N ILE A 452 7.15 -22.56 -28.26
CA ILE A 452 6.35 -21.74 -29.16
C ILE A 452 7.26 -20.93 -30.11
N ASN A 453 7.00 -21.04 -31.42
CA ASN A 453 7.58 -20.18 -32.45
C ASN A 453 6.48 -19.45 -33.22
N LEU A 454 6.54 -18.11 -33.26
CA LEU A 454 5.49 -17.28 -33.88
C LEU A 454 6.09 -15.99 -34.43
N ASN A 455 5.69 -15.63 -35.66
CA ASN A 455 6.04 -14.38 -36.33
C ASN A 455 4.79 -13.64 -36.79
N ILE A 456 4.62 -12.39 -36.31
CA ILE A 456 3.53 -11.51 -36.69
C ILE A 456 4.14 -10.19 -37.18
N CYS A 457 3.81 -9.80 -38.41
CA CYS A 457 4.25 -8.57 -39.03
C CYS A 457 3.13 -7.50 -38.99
N ARG A 458 3.50 -6.24 -39.11
CA ARG A 458 2.55 -5.14 -39.25
C ARG A 458 1.62 -5.36 -40.45
N GLY A 459 0.33 -5.12 -40.24
CA GLY A 459 -0.70 -5.33 -41.25
C GLY A 459 -1.22 -6.77 -41.35
N ASP A 460 -0.64 -7.71 -40.59
CA ASP A 460 -1.16 -9.07 -40.56
C ASP A 460 -2.54 -9.14 -39.87
N TRP A 461 -3.39 -9.97 -40.47
CA TRP A 461 -4.63 -10.44 -39.87
C TRP A 461 -4.44 -11.88 -39.44
N VAL A 462 -4.29 -12.11 -38.12
CA VAL A 462 -3.90 -13.40 -37.54
C VAL A 462 -5.06 -14.02 -36.79
N PHE A 463 -5.37 -15.26 -37.11
CA PHE A 463 -6.36 -16.04 -36.39
C PHE A 463 -5.67 -17.13 -35.56
N ILE A 464 -5.95 -17.16 -34.26
CA ILE A 464 -5.40 -18.17 -33.33
C ILE A 464 -6.53 -19.07 -32.85
N LYS A 465 -6.54 -20.32 -33.30
CA LYS A 465 -7.50 -21.33 -32.85
C LYS A 465 -6.87 -22.32 -31.87
N GLY A 466 -7.67 -23.09 -31.18
CA GLY A 466 -7.25 -24.17 -30.27
C GLY A 466 -8.30 -24.42 -29.19
N ILE A 467 -8.18 -25.55 -28.52
CA ILE A 467 -9.09 -25.91 -27.42
C ILE A 467 -8.93 -24.96 -26.22
N THR A 468 -9.96 -24.87 -25.39
CA THR A 468 -9.88 -24.11 -24.13
C THR A 468 -8.77 -24.68 -23.25
N GLY A 469 -7.93 -23.83 -22.65
CA GLY A 469 -6.80 -24.27 -21.84
C GLY A 469 -5.51 -24.60 -22.61
N SER A 470 -5.48 -24.49 -23.94
CA SER A 470 -4.26 -24.77 -24.73
C SER A 470 -3.13 -23.74 -24.61
N GLY A 471 -3.33 -22.64 -23.90
CA GLY A 471 -2.31 -21.61 -23.64
C GLY A 471 -2.39 -20.35 -24.54
N LYS A 472 -3.43 -20.22 -25.39
CA LYS A 472 -3.61 -19.06 -26.31
C LYS A 472 -3.55 -17.72 -25.60
N SER A 473 -4.44 -17.49 -24.64
CA SER A 473 -4.49 -16.24 -23.86
C SER A 473 -3.21 -16.01 -23.04
N THR A 474 -2.61 -17.07 -22.50
CA THR A 474 -1.34 -17.02 -21.77
C THR A 474 -0.21 -16.50 -22.66
N LEU A 475 -0.11 -16.99 -23.91
CA LEU A 475 0.90 -16.51 -24.87
C LEU A 475 0.82 -15.01 -25.08
N PHE A 476 -0.37 -14.47 -25.34
CA PHE A 476 -0.53 -13.05 -25.61
C PHE A 476 -0.46 -12.19 -24.34
N LYS A 477 -0.85 -12.71 -23.18
CA LYS A 477 -0.62 -12.03 -21.88
C LYS A 477 0.87 -11.93 -21.55
N ILE A 478 1.69 -12.89 -21.96
CA ILE A 478 3.16 -12.81 -21.84
C ILE A 478 3.71 -11.76 -22.82
N ILE A 479 3.28 -11.76 -24.10
CA ILE A 479 3.72 -10.77 -25.11
C ILE A 479 3.37 -9.35 -24.67
N THR A 480 2.23 -9.15 -24.02
CA THR A 480 1.79 -7.85 -23.51
C THR A 480 2.29 -7.52 -22.10
N LYS A 481 3.21 -8.32 -21.56
CA LYS A 481 3.79 -8.15 -20.21
C LYS A 481 2.78 -8.13 -19.06
N GLN A 482 1.62 -8.77 -19.22
CA GLN A 482 0.65 -8.94 -18.14
C GLN A 482 1.04 -10.11 -17.20
N ILE A 483 1.84 -11.05 -17.68
CA ILE A 483 2.38 -12.18 -16.94
C ILE A 483 3.90 -12.04 -16.94
N GLU A 484 4.52 -12.03 -15.76
CA GLU A 484 5.97 -11.91 -15.62
C GLU A 484 6.67 -13.23 -15.95
N THR A 485 7.68 -13.16 -16.83
CA THR A 485 8.60 -14.23 -17.18
C THR A 485 9.98 -13.65 -17.49
N ASP A 486 10.93 -14.45 -17.89
CA ASP A 486 12.26 -13.98 -18.29
C ASP A 486 12.28 -13.21 -19.62
N TYR A 487 11.24 -13.34 -20.45
CA TYR A 487 11.04 -12.72 -21.76
C TYR A 487 12.16 -12.93 -22.78
N ASN A 488 13.16 -13.74 -22.50
CA ASN A 488 14.34 -13.91 -23.37
C ASN A 488 14.01 -14.44 -24.77
N SER A 489 12.86 -15.10 -24.92
CA SER A 489 12.38 -15.73 -26.14
C SER A 489 11.51 -14.82 -27.03
N ILE A 490 11.27 -13.56 -26.62
CA ILE A 490 10.32 -12.68 -27.30
C ILE A 490 11.02 -11.40 -27.75
N PHE A 491 10.81 -11.04 -29.00
CA PHE A 491 11.40 -9.84 -29.60
C PHE A 491 10.32 -8.99 -30.27
N ILE A 492 10.39 -7.68 -30.04
CA ILE A 492 9.62 -6.68 -30.77
C ILE A 492 10.59 -5.91 -31.66
N ASN A 493 10.34 -6.00 -32.96
CA ASN A 493 11.33 -5.67 -33.98
C ASN A 493 12.59 -6.54 -33.76
N GLU A 494 13.72 -5.95 -33.44
CA GLU A 494 14.97 -6.65 -33.09
C GLU A 494 15.29 -6.58 -31.58
N THR A 495 14.50 -5.82 -30.82
CA THR A 495 14.73 -5.59 -29.38
C THR A 495 14.09 -6.69 -28.55
N ASN A 496 14.84 -7.25 -27.59
CA ASN A 496 14.29 -8.23 -26.68
C ASN A 496 13.20 -7.59 -25.79
N LEU A 497 12.09 -8.29 -25.61
CA LEU A 497 10.96 -7.81 -24.82
C LEU A 497 11.35 -7.48 -23.37
N LYS A 498 12.35 -8.17 -22.82
CA LYS A 498 12.88 -7.89 -21.48
C LYS A 498 13.35 -6.44 -21.30
N ASP A 499 13.96 -5.87 -22.33
CA ASP A 499 14.57 -4.55 -22.29
C ASP A 499 13.56 -3.41 -22.55
N ILE A 500 12.35 -3.75 -22.96
CA ILE A 500 11.27 -2.78 -23.22
C ILE A 500 10.44 -2.61 -21.94
N LYS A 501 10.14 -1.38 -21.53
CA LYS A 501 9.28 -1.11 -20.36
C LYS A 501 7.85 -1.60 -20.61
N GLU A 502 7.16 -2.07 -19.56
CA GLU A 502 5.78 -2.56 -19.63
C GLU A 502 4.84 -1.50 -20.22
N GLU A 503 4.97 -0.25 -19.81
CA GLU A 503 4.10 0.83 -20.27
C GLU A 503 4.26 1.12 -21.78
N VAL A 504 5.47 1.03 -22.30
CA VAL A 504 5.73 1.19 -23.74
C VAL A 504 4.99 0.11 -24.53
N ILE A 505 4.96 -1.13 -24.04
CA ILE A 505 4.20 -2.21 -24.66
C ILE A 505 2.70 -1.94 -24.60
N ARG A 506 2.19 -1.50 -23.45
CA ARG A 506 0.77 -1.14 -23.31
C ARG A 506 0.35 0.03 -24.18
N ASN A 507 1.25 0.99 -24.42
CA ASN A 507 1.01 2.11 -25.34
C ASN A 507 1.03 1.69 -26.81
N SER A 508 1.67 0.56 -27.13
CA SER A 508 1.86 0.08 -28.50
C SER A 508 0.89 -1.04 -28.90
N ILE A 509 0.46 -1.88 -27.96
CA ILE A 509 -0.45 -3.01 -28.19
C ILE A 509 -1.73 -2.84 -27.39
N MET A 510 -2.88 -2.96 -28.02
CA MET A 510 -4.18 -3.07 -27.36
C MET A 510 -4.53 -4.54 -27.19
N TYR A 511 -4.67 -5.00 -25.92
CA TYR A 511 -5.16 -6.32 -25.60
C TYR A 511 -6.55 -6.22 -24.97
N VAL A 512 -7.52 -6.82 -25.62
CA VAL A 512 -8.90 -6.93 -25.14
C VAL A 512 -9.08 -8.33 -24.53
N ASP A 513 -9.27 -8.37 -23.20
CA ASP A 513 -9.39 -9.63 -22.45
C ASP A 513 -10.73 -10.33 -22.76
N GLN A 514 -10.80 -11.64 -22.56
CA GLN A 514 -11.99 -12.47 -22.68
C GLN A 514 -13.15 -11.99 -21.78
N LYS A 515 -12.83 -11.48 -20.58
CA LYS A 515 -13.84 -10.91 -19.68
C LYS A 515 -14.12 -9.46 -20.07
N LEU A 516 -15.21 -9.26 -20.79
CA LEU A 516 -15.64 -7.95 -21.25
C LEU A 516 -16.27 -7.16 -20.10
N ASN A 517 -15.59 -6.10 -19.65
CA ASN A 517 -16.09 -5.21 -18.59
C ASN A 517 -16.09 -3.77 -19.11
N LEU A 518 -17.21 -3.09 -18.94
CA LEU A 518 -17.34 -1.66 -19.17
C LEU A 518 -17.31 -0.91 -17.84
N PHE A 519 -16.93 0.36 -17.89
CA PHE A 519 -16.94 1.24 -16.73
C PHE A 519 -18.38 1.69 -16.44
N ASN A 520 -18.69 1.96 -15.17
CA ASN A 520 -19.93 2.62 -14.77
C ASN A 520 -19.88 4.11 -15.22
N ALA A 521 -20.11 4.32 -16.49
CA ALA A 521 -20.03 5.58 -17.18
C ALA A 521 -20.94 5.55 -18.42
N SER A 522 -21.04 6.63 -19.18
CA SER A 522 -21.80 6.63 -20.43
C SER A 522 -21.12 5.76 -21.50
N ILE A 523 -21.86 5.40 -22.55
CA ILE A 523 -21.33 4.70 -23.72
C ILE A 523 -20.21 5.53 -24.36
N LYS A 524 -20.42 6.85 -24.47
CA LYS A 524 -19.41 7.80 -24.97
C LYS A 524 -18.13 7.76 -24.15
N GLU A 525 -18.22 7.87 -22.84
CA GLU A 525 -17.06 7.83 -21.92
C GLU A 525 -16.35 6.47 -21.96
N ASN A 526 -17.07 5.36 -22.16
CA ASN A 526 -16.47 4.03 -22.31
C ASN A 526 -15.66 3.90 -23.60
N ILE A 527 -16.08 4.53 -24.69
CA ILE A 527 -15.38 4.44 -25.99
C ILE A 527 -14.19 5.40 -26.02
N PHE A 528 -14.37 6.65 -25.63
CA PHE A 528 -13.39 7.70 -25.86
C PHE A 528 -12.48 7.98 -24.68
N MET A 529 -12.95 7.84 -23.43
CA MET A 529 -12.20 8.12 -22.18
C MET A 529 -11.59 9.53 -22.10
N ASP A 530 -11.85 10.37 -23.09
CA ASP A 530 -11.44 11.76 -23.20
C ASP A 530 -12.57 12.57 -23.85
N ASP A 531 -12.37 13.88 -24.05
CA ASP A 531 -13.36 14.76 -24.69
C ASP A 531 -13.38 14.62 -26.21
N SER A 532 -12.54 13.76 -26.80
CA SER A 532 -12.54 13.50 -28.23
C SER A 532 -13.79 12.69 -28.64
N PHE A 533 -14.36 13.01 -29.80
CA PHE A 533 -15.47 12.27 -30.38
C PHE A 533 -15.17 11.98 -31.85
N ASP A 534 -15.14 10.70 -32.21
CA ASP A 534 -14.90 10.23 -33.58
C ASP A 534 -15.96 9.18 -33.95
N LEU A 535 -16.68 9.41 -35.04
CA LEU A 535 -17.70 8.48 -35.53
C LEU A 535 -17.08 7.20 -36.14
N LYS A 536 -15.84 7.26 -36.60
CA LYS A 536 -15.20 6.15 -37.30
C LYS A 536 -15.16 4.83 -36.52
N PRO A 537 -14.72 4.79 -35.24
CA PRO A 537 -14.79 3.56 -34.42
C PRO A 537 -16.22 3.09 -34.17
N ILE A 538 -17.14 4.03 -33.95
CA ILE A 538 -18.57 3.78 -33.66
C ILE A 538 -19.23 3.04 -34.82
N GLU A 539 -19.17 3.61 -36.03
CA GLU A 539 -19.72 3.00 -37.23
C GLU A 539 -19.02 1.68 -37.59
N THR A 540 -17.72 1.58 -37.38
CA THR A 540 -16.97 0.35 -37.67
C THR A 540 -17.43 -0.80 -36.83
N ALA A 541 -17.67 -0.56 -35.54
CA ALA A 541 -18.15 -1.57 -34.60
C ALA A 541 -19.69 -1.73 -34.56
N LEU A 542 -20.42 -1.00 -35.42
CA LEU A 542 -21.89 -0.99 -35.51
C LEU A 542 -22.55 -0.60 -34.17
N VAL A 543 -21.97 0.36 -33.47
CA VAL A 543 -22.54 0.90 -32.22
C VAL A 543 -23.68 1.85 -32.52
N ASP A 544 -23.57 2.65 -33.59
CA ASP A 544 -24.63 3.54 -34.08
C ASP A 544 -25.92 2.78 -34.37
N GLU A 545 -25.84 1.67 -35.12
CA GLU A 545 -27.01 0.80 -35.38
C GLU A 545 -27.60 0.25 -34.07
N MET A 546 -26.74 -0.13 -33.12
CA MET A 546 -27.15 -0.61 -31.80
C MET A 546 -27.91 0.47 -31.03
N LEU A 547 -27.44 1.72 -31.05
CA LEU A 547 -28.11 2.84 -30.35
C LEU A 547 -29.50 3.11 -30.93
N VAL A 548 -29.61 3.16 -32.27
CA VAL A 548 -30.89 3.35 -32.95
C VAL A 548 -31.88 2.23 -32.65
N LEU A 549 -31.45 0.97 -32.74
CA LEU A 549 -32.29 -0.20 -32.49
C LEU A 549 -32.84 -0.24 -31.06
N ASN A 550 -32.04 0.20 -30.08
CA ASN A 550 -32.43 0.18 -28.68
C ASN A 550 -33.05 1.50 -28.20
N LYS A 551 -33.20 2.50 -29.07
CA LYS A 551 -33.68 3.84 -28.74
C LYS A 551 -32.94 4.49 -27.57
N ILE A 552 -31.60 4.34 -27.54
CA ILE A 552 -30.68 4.92 -26.54
C ILE A 552 -29.69 5.83 -27.25
N ASP A 553 -29.09 6.74 -26.50
CA ASP A 553 -28.09 7.70 -26.98
C ASP A 553 -26.68 7.37 -26.47
N TYR A 554 -25.70 8.20 -26.86
CA TYR A 554 -24.31 8.07 -26.45
C TYR A 554 -24.11 8.36 -24.95
N ASP A 555 -25.00 9.14 -24.31
CA ASP A 555 -24.94 9.50 -22.90
C ASP A 555 -25.63 8.48 -22.01
N TYR A 556 -26.19 7.41 -22.61
CA TYR A 556 -26.80 6.31 -21.87
C TYR A 556 -25.79 5.69 -20.89
N LYS A 557 -26.13 5.72 -19.58
CA LYS A 557 -25.28 5.25 -18.51
C LYS A 557 -25.37 3.74 -18.36
N ILE A 558 -24.21 3.12 -18.34
CA ILE A 558 -24.04 1.68 -18.10
C ILE A 558 -24.00 1.44 -16.60
N ASP A 559 -24.74 0.47 -16.11
CA ASP A 559 -24.76 0.13 -14.69
C ASP A 559 -23.52 -0.67 -14.26
N ASN A 560 -23.33 -0.81 -12.94
CA ASN A 560 -22.15 -1.45 -12.35
C ASN A 560 -21.94 -2.94 -12.75
N MET A 561 -22.97 -3.60 -13.29
CA MET A 561 -22.92 -5.02 -13.65
C MET A 561 -23.07 -5.25 -15.16
N ASN A 562 -23.12 -4.18 -15.96
CA ASN A 562 -23.45 -4.24 -17.39
C ASN A 562 -24.84 -4.93 -17.65
N SER A 563 -25.71 -4.98 -16.63
CA SER A 563 -26.94 -5.76 -16.66
C SER A 563 -27.98 -5.15 -17.61
N ASN A 564 -27.81 -3.88 -17.96
CA ASN A 564 -28.66 -3.14 -18.89
C ASN A 564 -28.24 -3.28 -20.37
N LEU A 565 -27.20 -4.08 -20.67
CA LEU A 565 -26.73 -4.34 -22.04
C LEU A 565 -26.58 -5.85 -22.29
N SER A 566 -26.88 -6.29 -23.52
CA SER A 566 -26.59 -7.66 -23.93
C SER A 566 -25.08 -7.89 -24.17
N GLY A 567 -24.63 -9.16 -24.10
CA GLY A 567 -23.23 -9.50 -24.36
C GLY A 567 -22.74 -9.04 -25.75
N GLY A 568 -23.59 -9.09 -26.77
CA GLY A 568 -23.28 -8.57 -28.11
C GLY A 568 -23.14 -7.05 -28.15
N GLN A 569 -23.97 -6.32 -27.41
CA GLN A 569 -23.87 -4.86 -27.27
C GLN A 569 -22.57 -4.45 -26.57
N ILE A 570 -22.22 -5.15 -25.49
CA ILE A 570 -20.94 -4.95 -24.77
C ILE A 570 -19.75 -5.19 -25.72
N SER A 571 -19.80 -6.28 -26.50
CA SER A 571 -18.75 -6.58 -27.50
C SER A 571 -18.56 -5.45 -28.52
N LYS A 572 -19.64 -4.87 -29.05
CA LYS A 572 -19.58 -3.74 -29.99
C LYS A 572 -18.92 -2.51 -29.37
N ILE A 573 -19.31 -2.13 -28.15
CA ILE A 573 -18.72 -0.98 -27.42
C ILE A 573 -17.22 -1.19 -27.20
N ILE A 574 -16.81 -2.39 -26.76
CA ILE A 574 -15.40 -2.71 -26.50
C ILE A 574 -14.57 -2.75 -27.78
N ILE A 575 -15.15 -3.25 -28.89
CA ILE A 575 -14.47 -3.18 -30.21
C ILE A 575 -14.29 -1.72 -30.63
N ALA A 576 -15.32 -0.86 -30.48
CA ALA A 576 -15.20 0.57 -30.76
C ALA A 576 -14.10 1.23 -29.89
N GLN A 577 -14.06 0.92 -28.59
CA GLN A 577 -13.01 1.37 -27.66
C GLN A 577 -11.61 0.96 -28.11
N ALA A 578 -11.44 -0.31 -28.53
CA ALA A 578 -10.17 -0.81 -29.02
C ALA A 578 -9.74 -0.14 -30.33
N LEU A 579 -10.68 0.11 -31.24
CA LEU A 579 -10.42 0.80 -32.52
C LEU A 579 -10.11 2.30 -32.32
N ASN A 580 -10.73 2.94 -31.33
CA ASN A 580 -10.42 4.32 -30.95
C ASN A 580 -9.00 4.46 -30.38
N SER A 581 -8.43 3.39 -29.84
CA SER A 581 -7.05 3.43 -29.38
C SER A 581 -6.12 3.73 -30.56
N LYS A 582 -5.17 4.64 -30.39
CA LYS A 582 -4.17 5.01 -31.42
C LYS A 582 -3.15 3.87 -31.71
N ARG A 583 -3.34 2.68 -31.13
CA ARG A 583 -2.44 1.54 -31.25
C ARG A 583 -2.63 0.78 -32.55
N ASN A 584 -1.52 0.37 -33.18
CA ASN A 584 -1.57 -0.33 -34.48
C ASN A 584 -1.71 -1.84 -34.35
N PHE A 585 -1.40 -2.42 -33.16
CA PHE A 585 -1.59 -3.83 -32.86
C PHE A 585 -2.77 -3.99 -31.90
N ILE A 586 -3.79 -4.75 -32.33
CA ILE A 586 -4.98 -5.04 -31.52
C ILE A 586 -5.15 -6.55 -31.41
N ILE A 587 -5.29 -7.04 -30.19
CA ILE A 587 -5.54 -8.44 -29.86
C ILE A 587 -6.93 -8.55 -29.26
N PHE A 588 -7.81 -9.31 -29.93
CA PHE A 588 -9.14 -9.65 -29.45
C PHE A 588 -9.14 -11.06 -28.91
N ASP A 589 -9.23 -11.22 -27.59
CA ASP A 589 -9.31 -12.54 -26.95
C ASP A 589 -10.77 -12.91 -26.70
N GLU A 590 -11.33 -13.75 -27.56
CA GLU A 590 -12.74 -14.19 -27.56
C GLU A 590 -13.77 -13.04 -27.54
N THR A 591 -13.38 -11.82 -27.89
CA THR A 591 -14.22 -10.62 -27.79
C THR A 591 -15.46 -10.68 -28.67
N THR A 592 -15.39 -11.39 -29.80
CA THR A 592 -16.50 -11.51 -30.77
C THR A 592 -17.40 -12.73 -30.51
N SER A 593 -17.10 -13.53 -29.49
CA SER A 593 -17.85 -14.77 -29.20
C SER A 593 -19.35 -14.55 -28.93
N ASN A 594 -19.73 -13.37 -28.42
CA ASN A 594 -21.12 -12.97 -28.14
C ASN A 594 -21.85 -12.37 -29.33
N LEU A 595 -21.18 -12.21 -30.50
CA LEU A 595 -21.78 -11.71 -31.73
C LEU A 595 -22.31 -12.88 -32.58
N ASP A 596 -23.37 -12.62 -33.35
CA ASP A 596 -23.76 -13.53 -34.41
C ASP A 596 -22.78 -13.46 -35.60
N VAL A 597 -22.73 -14.49 -36.42
CA VAL A 597 -21.76 -14.66 -37.50
C VAL A 597 -21.86 -13.53 -38.54
N ASN A 598 -23.06 -13.03 -38.82
CA ASN A 598 -23.29 -11.98 -39.80
C ASN A 598 -22.80 -10.62 -39.29
N THR A 599 -23.08 -10.28 -38.03
CA THR A 599 -22.61 -9.07 -37.37
C THR A 599 -21.08 -9.09 -37.24
N GLU A 600 -20.48 -10.22 -36.83
CA GLU A 600 -19.04 -10.39 -36.78
C GLU A 600 -18.39 -10.16 -38.16
N ARG A 601 -18.96 -10.76 -39.21
CA ARG A 601 -18.49 -10.59 -40.60
C ARG A 601 -18.56 -9.11 -41.05
N ARG A 602 -19.63 -8.42 -40.75
CA ARG A 602 -19.78 -6.97 -41.08
C ARG A 602 -18.71 -6.14 -40.36
N ILE A 603 -18.47 -6.39 -39.08
CA ILE A 603 -17.45 -5.69 -38.30
C ILE A 603 -16.07 -5.95 -38.89
N TYR A 604 -15.69 -7.19 -39.23
CA TYR A 604 -14.38 -7.50 -39.85
C TYR A 604 -14.23 -6.83 -41.21
N ASN A 605 -15.28 -6.80 -42.06
CA ASN A 605 -15.28 -6.06 -43.32
C ASN A 605 -15.04 -4.56 -43.08
N ASN A 606 -15.75 -3.97 -42.12
CA ASN A 606 -15.61 -2.55 -41.80
C ASN A 606 -14.19 -2.23 -41.31
N ILE A 607 -13.63 -3.06 -40.41
CA ILE A 607 -12.26 -2.89 -39.91
C ILE A 607 -11.28 -2.96 -41.08
N LYS A 608 -11.40 -3.95 -41.96
CA LYS A 608 -10.50 -4.17 -43.10
C LYS A 608 -10.52 -2.99 -44.07
N ASN A 609 -11.69 -2.38 -44.27
CA ASN A 609 -11.86 -1.24 -45.18
C ASN A 609 -11.40 0.08 -44.56
N LYS A 610 -11.77 0.35 -43.28
CA LYS A 610 -11.54 1.62 -42.60
C LYS A 610 -10.18 1.69 -41.85
N TYR A 611 -9.56 0.56 -41.51
CA TYR A 611 -8.33 0.46 -40.72
C TYR A 611 -7.26 -0.45 -41.37
N LYS A 612 -6.90 -0.15 -42.60
CA LYS A 612 -6.00 -0.97 -43.47
C LYS A 612 -4.62 -1.24 -42.84
N ASP A 613 -4.10 -0.29 -42.05
CA ASP A 613 -2.74 -0.39 -41.47
C ASP A 613 -2.68 -1.07 -40.10
N LYS A 614 -3.81 -1.45 -39.51
CA LYS A 614 -3.84 -2.10 -38.23
C LYS A 614 -3.57 -3.60 -38.36
N THR A 615 -2.76 -4.12 -37.45
CA THR A 615 -2.55 -5.54 -37.26
C THR A 615 -3.61 -6.07 -36.31
N ILE A 616 -4.39 -7.05 -36.75
CA ILE A 616 -5.50 -7.61 -35.99
C ILE A 616 -5.20 -9.05 -35.66
N ILE A 617 -5.21 -9.39 -34.39
CA ILE A 617 -5.04 -10.74 -33.89
C ILE A 617 -6.33 -11.15 -33.20
N VAL A 618 -6.94 -12.23 -33.65
CA VAL A 618 -8.17 -12.76 -33.07
C VAL A 618 -7.94 -14.15 -32.52
N ILE A 619 -8.19 -14.29 -31.24
CA ILE A 619 -8.21 -15.59 -30.55
C ILE A 619 -9.67 -16.00 -30.48
N ALA A 620 -10.06 -17.08 -31.15
CA ALA A 620 -11.45 -17.55 -31.14
C ALA A 620 -11.55 -19.06 -31.37
N HIS A 621 -12.69 -19.59 -30.94
CA HIS A 621 -13.04 -21.01 -31.18
C HIS A 621 -13.86 -21.20 -32.45
N ARG A 622 -14.63 -20.21 -32.89
CA ARG A 622 -15.48 -20.30 -34.07
C ARG A 622 -14.67 -20.09 -35.35
N LYS A 623 -14.87 -20.96 -36.34
CA LYS A 623 -14.15 -20.91 -37.65
C LYS A 623 -14.90 -20.14 -38.71
N SER A 624 -16.09 -19.59 -38.42
CA SER A 624 -17.05 -19.04 -39.40
C SER A 624 -16.49 -17.91 -40.29
N ASN A 625 -15.54 -17.12 -39.78
CA ASN A 625 -14.98 -15.95 -40.50
C ASN A 625 -13.47 -16.07 -40.75
N ILE A 626 -12.90 -17.29 -40.75
CA ILE A 626 -11.45 -17.54 -40.89
C ILE A 626 -10.87 -16.98 -42.20
N ASN A 627 -11.69 -16.84 -43.25
CA ASN A 627 -11.26 -16.34 -44.55
C ASN A 627 -10.80 -14.90 -44.58
N PHE A 628 -11.11 -14.12 -43.53
CA PHE A 628 -10.61 -12.74 -43.40
C PHE A 628 -9.13 -12.68 -43.05
N PHE A 629 -8.55 -13.75 -42.52
CA PHE A 629 -7.22 -13.80 -41.96
C PHE A 629 -6.20 -14.34 -42.97
N ASN A 630 -5.05 -13.66 -43.06
CA ASN A 630 -3.94 -14.06 -43.93
C ASN A 630 -3.04 -15.11 -43.23
N LYS A 631 -3.01 -15.15 -41.89
CA LYS A 631 -2.28 -16.14 -41.09
C LYS A 631 -3.24 -16.85 -40.14
N VAL A 632 -3.10 -18.15 -40.07
CA VAL A 632 -3.93 -19.01 -39.20
C VAL A 632 -3.04 -19.98 -38.44
N PHE A 633 -3.06 -19.87 -37.12
CA PHE A 633 -2.31 -20.76 -36.24
C PHE A 633 -3.25 -21.59 -35.37
N GLU A 634 -2.83 -22.79 -35.05
CA GLU A 634 -3.49 -23.66 -34.08
C GLU A 634 -2.59 -23.92 -32.88
N VAL A 635 -3.12 -23.68 -31.70
CA VAL A 635 -2.43 -24.00 -30.45
C VAL A 635 -3.03 -25.26 -29.86
N ASN A 636 -2.20 -26.31 -29.75
CA ASN A 636 -2.59 -27.61 -29.22
C ASN A 636 -1.53 -28.11 -28.24
N ASP A 637 -1.95 -28.54 -27.04
CA ASP A 637 -1.07 -29.02 -25.98
C ASP A 637 0.18 -28.18 -25.72
N GLY A 638 0.01 -26.85 -25.78
CA GLY A 638 1.07 -25.87 -25.56
C GLY A 638 2.05 -25.72 -26.74
N LYS A 639 1.79 -26.30 -27.89
CA LYS A 639 2.55 -26.13 -29.14
C LYS A 639 1.74 -25.35 -30.17
N ILE A 640 2.41 -24.63 -31.05
CA ILE A 640 1.77 -23.84 -32.11
C ILE A 640 2.07 -24.50 -33.49
N VAL A 641 1.06 -24.65 -34.33
CA VAL A 641 1.17 -25.16 -35.67
C VAL A 641 0.62 -24.13 -36.64
N ASN A 642 1.34 -23.85 -37.71
CA ASN A 642 0.88 -23.00 -38.79
C ASN A 642 -0.01 -23.75 -39.73
N LEU A 643 -1.17 -23.21 -40.04
CA LEU A 643 -2.14 -23.79 -40.98
C LEU A 643 -2.25 -23.03 -42.30
N LYS A 644 -1.92 -21.70 -42.32
CA LYS A 644 -2.01 -20.88 -43.51
C LYS A 644 -1.10 -19.62 -43.35
N GLY A 645 -0.21 -19.41 -44.32
CA GLY A 645 0.50 -18.15 -44.56
C GLY A 645 1.53 -17.72 -43.52
N GLY A 646 1.89 -18.57 -42.58
CA GLY A 646 2.88 -18.24 -41.55
C GLY A 646 4.21 -18.95 -41.78
N GLU A 647 5.31 -18.26 -41.61
CA GLU A 647 6.62 -18.87 -41.50
C GLU A 647 6.81 -19.39 -40.07
N LEU A 648 7.07 -20.71 -39.96
CA LEU A 648 7.67 -21.32 -38.77
C LEU A 648 9.18 -21.09 -38.86
N LEU A 649 9.77 -20.51 -37.85
CA LEU A 649 11.22 -20.41 -37.71
C LEU A 649 11.79 -21.72 -37.22
#